data_cce5f97281ed87c369355cd242f51457
#
_entry.id   cce5f97281ed87c369355cd242f51457
#
_cell.length_a   1.000
_cell.length_b   1.000
_cell.length_c   1.000
_cell.angle_alpha   90.00
_cell.angle_beta   90.00
_cell.angle_gamma   90.00
#
_symmetry.space_group_name_H-M   'P 1'
#
loop_
_entity.id
_entity.type
_entity.pdbx_description
1 polymer ?
#
loop_
_entity_poly.entity_id
_entity_poly.type
_entity_poly.pdbx_seq_one_letter_code
_entity_poly.pdbx_strand_id
1 'polypeptide(L)'
;MAADDHAHPPDRTDLRMLALAGAAWAGAGLGRWCGWWVVLIAAGGAIAMCLLRRRAGATAARTALGVLLVLVAGGSVTVLRHDQVQRGPVGSLAGEGAAVRLVGTVRSDPRAVSGRYGDLVVTRLAVREVTGRGTTYVTTAPVLVIGDAAWLDVPLGAQVRTAGRLGPADDDDLAGVLSARGPPDVVGAPDLWWRGAAAVRASIRDAVAHRPSDQRALVPALVDGDDAGLDEALAADFRTTGLTHLLAVSGTNLTLVVGFLLVLARWIGVRGRALLGVGALGIVGFVLLARTEPSVLRAAVMGAVALFAMGADGRRRGARALGVAVVVLLLVQPGLAVQPGFALSVLATAGIVLLAPGWRDALAHWLPRWAAEAIAVPSAAQLACTPVVAGLSGQVSLVAVAANLAAAPAVGPATVLGLGAGILGLVLPAAGSVLGTAAGWCVAWIVTVATRGAALPAAALDWGSGALALTVLSLLVAAIALVGPVLLRRPLTGVGCCLLLVLVVAVRPPTPGWPPPGWVVVACDVGQGDALVLNAGDGAAVVVDSGPEPVAVDHCLDRLGVDSVPLVVLTHFHADHVDGLSGVFDGRGVGAVETSTLQDPPGGVRAVAAVAGAARLTPSPTPYGETRRVGAVTLQALWPPPGAPTSGPGDGSTANEASVVLLAEVRGVRILLTGDIEPEGQAALARAVPDLQVDVLKVPHHGSRYQDEPWLLSLRPRVALVSVGADNDYGHPAGAALEPLEAAGTRVLRTDLDGDLAVVSDGGDVATVTH
;
A
#
# COMPACT_ATOMS: atom_id res chain seq x y z
N MET A 1 -54.75 36.90 0.36
CA MET A 1 -53.42 37.37 0.87
C MET A 1 -52.42 36.28 0.46
N ALA A 2 -51.84 36.47 -0.70
CA ALA A 2 -50.90 35.51 -1.29
C ALA A 2 -49.54 35.70 -0.64
N ALA A 3 -48.98 34.63 -0.07
CA ALA A 3 -47.63 34.63 0.43
C ALA A 3 -46.69 34.44 -0.78
N ASP A 4 -45.86 35.44 -1.04
CA ASP A 4 -44.77 35.44 -2.00
C ASP A 4 -43.76 34.34 -1.62
N ASP A 5 -43.78 33.27 -2.34
CA ASP A 5 -42.77 32.20 -2.31
C ASP A 5 -41.54 32.69 -3.09
N HIS A 6 -40.69 33.48 -2.43
CA HIS A 6 -39.39 33.85 -3.01
C HIS A 6 -38.49 32.62 -3.08
N ALA A 7 -38.60 31.87 -4.17
CA ALA A 7 -37.63 30.86 -4.55
C ALA A 7 -36.22 31.49 -4.64
N HIS A 8 -35.42 31.34 -3.60
CA HIS A 8 -34.00 31.68 -3.65
C HIS A 8 -33.33 30.95 -4.82
N PRO A 9 -32.62 31.68 -5.70
CA PRO A 9 -31.89 31.03 -6.80
C PRO A 9 -30.91 30.01 -6.25
N PRO A 10 -30.70 28.86 -6.95
CA PRO A 10 -29.82 27.79 -6.49
C PRO A 10 -28.43 28.35 -6.19
N ASP A 11 -27.96 28.10 -4.98
CA ASP A 11 -26.73 28.66 -4.42
C ASP A 11 -25.53 28.11 -5.22
N ARG A 12 -25.04 28.88 -6.19
CA ARG A 12 -23.86 28.50 -7.02
C ARG A 12 -22.63 28.44 -6.13
N THR A 13 -22.04 27.24 -6.03
CA THR A 13 -20.79 27.02 -5.29
C THR A 13 -19.68 27.92 -5.88
N ASP A 14 -19.02 28.72 -5.03
CA ASP A 14 -17.90 29.56 -5.47
C ASP A 14 -16.65 28.67 -5.65
N LEU A 15 -16.36 28.30 -6.88
CA LEU A 15 -15.25 27.42 -7.26
C LEU A 15 -13.91 28.14 -7.42
N ARG A 16 -13.82 29.46 -7.19
CA ARG A 16 -12.60 30.25 -7.44
C ARG A 16 -11.43 29.76 -6.59
N MET A 17 -11.66 29.47 -5.32
CA MET A 17 -10.58 28.96 -4.45
C MET A 17 -10.12 27.56 -4.82
N LEU A 18 -11.02 26.71 -5.33
CA LEU A 18 -10.64 25.41 -5.88
C LEU A 18 -9.82 25.53 -7.17
N ALA A 19 -10.14 26.50 -8.03
CA ALA A 19 -9.34 26.82 -9.20
C ALA A 19 -7.93 27.30 -8.82
N LEU A 20 -7.81 28.13 -7.79
CA LEU A 20 -6.50 28.52 -7.22
C LEU A 20 -5.74 27.34 -6.63
N ALA A 21 -6.43 26.44 -5.93
CA ALA A 21 -5.85 25.23 -5.40
C ALA A 21 -5.32 24.30 -6.51
N GLY A 22 -6.10 24.10 -7.57
CA GLY A 22 -5.68 23.35 -8.76
C GLY A 22 -4.47 24.00 -9.45
N ALA A 23 -4.42 25.33 -9.51
CA ALA A 23 -3.28 26.07 -10.04
C ALA A 23 -2.02 25.91 -9.17
N ALA A 24 -2.15 25.96 -7.84
CA ALA A 24 -1.04 25.69 -6.93
C ALA A 24 -0.51 24.27 -7.13
N TRP A 25 -1.42 23.31 -7.25
CA TRP A 25 -1.06 21.90 -7.47
C TRP A 25 -0.37 21.68 -8.81
N ALA A 26 -0.95 22.19 -9.89
CA ALA A 26 -0.34 22.13 -11.22
C ALA A 26 1.02 22.84 -11.24
N GLY A 27 1.15 24.01 -10.61
CA GLY A 27 2.40 24.75 -10.50
C GLY A 27 3.48 23.95 -9.77
N ALA A 28 3.13 23.36 -8.62
CA ALA A 28 4.05 22.54 -7.84
C ALA A 28 4.48 21.26 -8.59
N GLY A 29 3.52 20.52 -9.20
CA GLY A 29 3.80 19.32 -9.97
C GLY A 29 4.64 19.60 -11.22
N LEU A 30 4.21 20.55 -12.04
CA LEU A 30 4.92 20.91 -13.28
C LEU A 30 6.30 21.54 -12.98
N GLY A 31 6.42 22.31 -11.89
CA GLY A 31 7.71 22.86 -11.45
C GLY A 31 8.75 21.79 -11.16
N ARG A 32 8.31 20.61 -10.69
CA ARG A 32 9.19 19.45 -10.44
C ARG A 32 9.73 18.84 -11.73
N TRP A 33 8.89 18.71 -12.77
CA TRP A 33 9.29 18.05 -14.03
C TRP A 33 9.88 18.99 -15.07
N CYS A 34 9.37 20.22 -15.16
CA CYS A 34 9.74 21.19 -16.20
C CYS A 34 10.64 22.32 -15.68
N GLY A 35 10.91 22.35 -14.37
CA GLY A 35 11.78 23.36 -13.76
C GLY A 35 11.31 24.80 -14.00
N TRP A 36 12.24 25.71 -14.22
CA TRP A 36 11.96 27.14 -14.42
C TRP A 36 11.13 27.48 -15.65
N TRP A 37 11.03 26.60 -16.67
CA TRP A 37 10.26 26.86 -17.88
C TRP A 37 8.77 27.10 -17.59
N VAL A 38 8.18 26.34 -16.68
CA VAL A 38 6.77 26.53 -16.25
C VAL A 38 6.56 27.89 -15.61
N VAL A 39 7.51 28.30 -14.76
CA VAL A 39 7.45 29.59 -14.08
C VAL A 39 7.52 30.75 -15.10
N LEU A 40 8.43 30.65 -16.07
CA LEU A 40 8.60 31.67 -17.11
C LEU A 40 7.37 31.78 -18.03
N ILE A 41 6.81 30.65 -18.47
CA ILE A 41 5.62 30.63 -19.34
C ILE A 41 4.41 31.18 -18.56
N ALA A 42 4.19 30.77 -17.33
CA ALA A 42 3.07 31.24 -16.54
C ALA A 42 3.22 32.72 -16.15
N ALA A 43 4.44 33.19 -15.85
CA ALA A 43 4.73 34.60 -15.60
C ALA A 43 4.48 35.45 -16.86
N GLY A 44 4.92 34.99 -18.04
CA GLY A 44 4.64 35.64 -19.32
C GLY A 44 3.12 35.73 -19.58
N GLY A 45 2.38 34.66 -19.31
CA GLY A 45 0.92 34.64 -19.39
C GLY A 45 0.25 35.63 -18.41
N ALA A 46 0.75 35.73 -17.19
CA ALA A 46 0.25 36.70 -16.21
C ALA A 46 0.50 38.16 -16.65
N ILE A 47 1.69 38.45 -17.17
CA ILE A 47 2.03 39.77 -17.74
C ILE A 47 1.12 40.09 -18.93
N ALA A 48 0.97 39.15 -19.88
CA ALA A 48 0.08 39.32 -21.02
C ALA A 48 -1.37 39.59 -20.59
N MET A 49 -1.87 38.84 -19.59
CA MET A 49 -3.19 39.02 -19.01
C MET A 49 -3.35 40.40 -18.35
N CYS A 50 -2.32 40.89 -17.63
CA CYS A 50 -2.33 42.22 -17.06
C CYS A 50 -2.43 43.33 -18.15
N LEU A 51 -1.72 43.16 -19.26
CA LEU A 51 -1.74 44.09 -20.38
C LEU A 51 -3.09 44.09 -21.13
N LEU A 52 -3.68 42.89 -21.29
CA LEU A 52 -4.96 42.70 -22.00
C LEU A 52 -6.20 42.93 -21.10
N ARG A 53 -6.03 43.17 -19.82
CA ARG A 53 -7.10 43.31 -18.79
C ARG A 53 -8.19 44.32 -19.14
N ARG A 54 -7.89 45.31 -19.98
CA ARG A 54 -8.85 46.33 -20.41
C ARG A 54 -9.95 45.83 -21.34
N ARG A 55 -9.78 44.61 -21.94
CA ARG A 55 -10.70 43.98 -22.90
C ARG A 55 -11.54 42.83 -22.33
N ALA A 56 -11.21 42.31 -21.17
CA ALA A 56 -11.91 41.17 -20.52
C ALA A 56 -12.80 41.67 -19.37
N GLY A 57 -13.90 40.97 -19.09
CA GLY A 57 -14.78 41.25 -17.93
C GLY A 57 -14.01 41.22 -16.63
N ALA A 58 -14.20 42.25 -15.78
CA ALA A 58 -13.34 42.53 -14.62
C ALA A 58 -13.18 41.37 -13.62
N THR A 59 -14.20 40.54 -13.47
CA THR A 59 -14.18 39.39 -12.50
C THR A 59 -13.45 38.16 -13.05
N ALA A 60 -13.67 37.81 -14.31
CA ALA A 60 -13.00 36.68 -14.97
C ALA A 60 -11.49 36.93 -15.12
N ALA A 61 -11.12 38.14 -15.53
CA ALA A 61 -9.71 38.53 -15.63
C ALA A 61 -8.97 38.50 -14.28
N ARG A 62 -9.63 38.90 -13.17
CA ARG A 62 -9.02 38.82 -11.83
C ARG A 62 -8.80 37.37 -11.39
N THR A 63 -9.76 36.49 -11.66
CA THR A 63 -9.62 35.08 -11.33
C THR A 63 -8.51 34.41 -12.14
N ALA A 64 -8.47 34.67 -13.47
CA ALA A 64 -7.43 34.12 -14.33
C ALA A 64 -6.02 34.62 -13.93
N LEU A 65 -5.89 35.91 -13.61
CA LEU A 65 -4.63 36.44 -13.09
C LEU A 65 -4.23 35.80 -11.75
N GLY A 66 -5.18 35.61 -10.84
CA GLY A 66 -4.94 34.91 -9.58
C GLY A 66 -4.46 33.46 -9.78
N VAL A 67 -5.08 32.73 -10.71
CA VAL A 67 -4.69 31.37 -11.09
C VAL A 67 -3.24 31.35 -11.62
N LEU A 68 -2.89 32.25 -12.53
CA LEU A 68 -1.51 32.35 -13.07
C LEU A 68 -0.49 32.72 -11.99
N LEU A 69 -0.81 33.65 -11.10
CA LEU A 69 0.08 34.08 -10.02
C LEU A 69 0.32 32.93 -9.02
N VAL A 70 -0.72 32.17 -8.66
CA VAL A 70 -0.59 31.03 -7.76
C VAL A 70 0.19 29.89 -8.41
N LEU A 71 -0.02 29.66 -9.72
CA LEU A 71 0.77 28.68 -10.49
C LEU A 71 2.25 29.06 -10.51
N VAL A 72 2.57 30.33 -10.77
CA VAL A 72 3.95 30.86 -10.72
C VAL A 72 4.54 30.68 -9.31
N ALA A 73 3.78 31.03 -8.26
CA ALA A 73 4.26 30.89 -6.90
C ALA A 73 4.55 29.43 -6.54
N GLY A 74 3.61 28.50 -6.82
CA GLY A 74 3.79 27.07 -6.59
C GLY A 74 5.00 26.50 -7.33
N GLY A 75 5.13 26.81 -8.63
CA GLY A 75 6.27 26.39 -9.44
C GLY A 75 7.61 26.95 -8.93
N SER A 76 7.63 28.25 -8.60
CA SER A 76 8.86 28.90 -8.09
C SER A 76 9.33 28.28 -6.78
N VAL A 77 8.41 28.07 -5.82
CA VAL A 77 8.74 27.47 -4.52
C VAL A 77 9.26 26.05 -4.70
N THR A 78 8.65 25.26 -5.61
CA THR A 78 9.10 23.89 -5.90
C THR A 78 10.53 23.89 -6.45
N VAL A 79 10.80 24.69 -7.48
CA VAL A 79 12.12 24.73 -8.11
C VAL A 79 13.19 25.22 -7.15
N LEU A 80 12.90 26.30 -6.39
CA LEU A 80 13.84 26.83 -5.40
C LEU A 80 14.17 25.81 -4.31
N ARG A 81 13.15 25.09 -3.82
CA ARG A 81 13.35 24.09 -2.77
C ARG A 81 14.11 22.87 -3.29
N HIS A 82 13.78 22.40 -4.50
CA HIS A 82 14.52 21.34 -5.17
C HIS A 82 16.01 21.73 -5.33
N ASP A 83 16.29 22.93 -5.84
CA ASP A 83 17.64 23.42 -6.00
C ASP A 83 18.40 23.52 -4.64
N GLN A 84 17.72 23.97 -3.57
CA GLN A 84 18.33 24.02 -2.23
C GLN A 84 18.66 22.63 -1.69
N VAL A 85 17.81 21.64 -1.91
CA VAL A 85 17.98 20.27 -1.41
C VAL A 85 19.07 19.56 -2.22
N GLN A 86 18.98 19.59 -3.55
CA GLN A 86 19.88 18.83 -4.43
C GLN A 86 21.24 19.45 -4.66
N ARG A 87 21.31 20.80 -4.76
CA ARG A 87 22.57 21.52 -4.97
C ARG A 87 23.23 22.01 -3.70
N GLY A 88 22.61 21.72 -2.55
CA GLY A 88 23.19 22.02 -1.23
C GLY A 88 24.43 21.15 -0.92
N PRO A 89 25.19 21.47 0.17
CA PRO A 89 26.38 20.71 0.53
C PRO A 89 26.14 19.22 0.74
N VAL A 90 24.97 18.82 1.25
CA VAL A 90 24.60 17.41 1.45
C VAL A 90 24.35 16.74 0.11
N GLY A 91 23.57 17.35 -0.79
CA GLY A 91 23.29 16.81 -2.12
C GLY A 91 24.56 16.65 -2.97
N SER A 92 25.47 17.61 -2.91
CA SER A 92 26.77 17.50 -3.63
C SER A 92 27.61 16.35 -3.10
N LEU A 93 27.71 16.17 -1.77
CA LEU A 93 28.42 15.05 -1.15
C LEU A 93 27.74 13.70 -1.43
N ALA A 94 26.42 13.69 -1.56
CA ALA A 94 25.65 12.50 -1.94
C ALA A 94 25.95 12.08 -3.39
N GLY A 95 25.96 13.03 -4.33
CA GLY A 95 26.32 12.77 -5.73
C GLY A 95 27.74 12.22 -5.91
N GLU A 96 28.67 12.53 -4.98
CA GLU A 96 30.03 12.01 -4.97
C GLU A 96 30.18 10.66 -4.24
N GLY A 97 29.13 10.13 -3.61
CA GLY A 97 29.21 8.92 -2.80
C GLY A 97 30.13 9.03 -1.59
N ALA A 98 30.21 10.23 -0.99
CA ALA A 98 31.22 10.56 0.02
C ALA A 98 30.98 9.85 1.36
N ALA A 99 32.06 9.49 2.05
CA ALA A 99 32.00 9.13 3.46
C ALA A 99 31.85 10.42 4.30
N VAL A 100 30.82 10.44 5.14
CA VAL A 100 30.45 11.62 5.90
C VAL A 100 30.15 11.31 7.37
N ARG A 101 30.25 12.35 8.19
CA ARG A 101 29.71 12.38 9.56
C ARG A 101 28.57 13.40 9.57
N LEU A 102 27.41 13.00 10.09
CA LEU A 102 26.23 13.84 10.17
C LEU A 102 25.85 14.08 11.64
N VAL A 103 25.40 15.29 11.92
CA VAL A 103 24.66 15.62 13.15
C VAL A 103 23.28 16.12 12.73
N GLY A 104 22.23 15.51 13.22
CA GLY A 104 20.87 15.85 12.82
C GLY A 104 19.82 15.49 13.86
N THR A 105 18.60 15.92 13.60
CA THR A 105 17.43 15.61 14.45
C THR A 105 16.57 14.58 13.74
N VAL A 106 16.17 13.51 14.45
CA VAL A 106 15.25 12.47 13.93
C VAL A 106 13.88 13.08 13.67
N ARG A 107 13.34 12.88 12.46
CA ARG A 107 12.09 13.47 11.97
C ARG A 107 10.99 12.48 11.65
N SER A 108 11.30 11.19 11.56
CA SER A 108 10.29 10.11 11.47
C SER A 108 10.60 9.04 12.51
N ASP A 109 9.58 8.31 12.95
CA ASP A 109 9.80 7.12 13.76
C ASP A 109 10.64 6.12 12.96
N PRO A 110 11.67 5.49 13.55
CA PRO A 110 12.42 4.44 12.89
C PRO A 110 11.52 3.24 12.59
N ARG A 111 11.62 2.69 11.38
CA ARG A 111 10.84 1.52 10.95
C ARG A 111 11.78 0.42 10.48
N ALA A 112 11.51 -0.81 10.92
CA ALA A 112 12.15 -1.98 10.35
C ALA A 112 11.58 -2.23 8.95
N VAL A 113 12.47 -2.49 8.01
CA VAL A 113 12.13 -2.87 6.63
C VAL A 113 12.91 -4.14 6.35
N SER A 114 12.23 -5.18 5.94
CA SER A 114 12.88 -6.43 5.55
C SER A 114 13.70 -6.18 4.28
N GLY A 115 15.00 -6.31 4.40
CA GLY A 115 15.95 -6.12 3.30
C GLY A 115 16.52 -7.47 2.84
N ARG A 116 17.07 -7.48 1.63
CA ARG A 116 17.67 -8.66 0.99
C ARG A 116 18.75 -9.37 1.85
N TYR A 117 19.40 -8.65 2.77
CA TYR A 117 20.51 -9.13 3.60
C TYR A 117 20.21 -9.02 5.11
N GLY A 118 18.93 -8.95 5.50
CA GLY A 118 18.48 -8.82 6.89
C GLY A 118 17.63 -7.57 7.11
N ASP A 119 17.04 -7.49 8.31
CA ASP A 119 16.20 -6.36 8.67
C ASP A 119 17.04 -5.08 8.76
N LEU A 120 16.67 -4.09 7.98
CA LEU A 120 17.23 -2.74 7.99
C LEU A 120 16.28 -1.79 8.70
N VAL A 121 16.82 -0.76 9.31
CA VAL A 121 16.01 0.30 9.93
C VAL A 121 16.13 1.57 9.11
N VAL A 122 14.98 2.13 8.76
CA VAL A 122 14.91 3.36 7.97
C VAL A 122 14.32 4.48 8.81
N THR A 123 14.98 5.65 8.79
CA THR A 123 14.48 6.86 9.45
C THR A 123 14.93 8.13 8.71
N ARG A 124 14.19 9.23 8.88
CA ARG A 124 14.53 10.53 8.28
C ARG A 124 15.22 11.44 9.30
N LEU A 125 16.34 12.03 8.91
CA LEU A 125 17.05 13.03 9.67
C LEU A 125 16.90 14.41 9.02
N ALA A 126 16.66 15.44 9.84
CA ALA A 126 16.99 16.82 9.46
C ALA A 126 18.44 17.10 9.87
N VAL A 127 19.34 17.02 8.93
CA VAL A 127 20.77 17.25 9.13
C VAL A 127 21.00 18.72 9.46
N ARG A 128 21.79 19.00 10.51
CA ARG A 128 22.20 20.35 10.91
C ARG A 128 23.66 20.60 10.61
N GLU A 129 24.46 19.55 10.61
CA GLU A 129 25.89 19.62 10.35
C GLU A 129 26.29 18.38 9.55
N VAL A 130 27.07 18.58 8.50
CA VAL A 130 27.70 17.52 7.72
C VAL A 130 29.20 17.77 7.58
N THR A 131 29.99 16.76 7.93
CA THR A 131 31.43 16.78 7.71
C THR A 131 31.78 15.73 6.66
N GLY A 132 32.32 16.17 5.54
CA GLY A 132 32.76 15.31 4.44
C GLY A 132 33.96 15.95 3.71
N ARG A 133 34.86 15.14 3.15
CA ARG A 133 36.03 15.60 2.42
C ARG A 133 36.91 16.62 3.21
N GLY A 134 36.94 16.52 4.54
CA GLY A 134 37.70 17.42 5.40
C GLY A 134 37.04 18.77 5.69
N THR A 135 35.84 19.04 5.16
CA THR A 135 35.10 20.28 5.38
C THR A 135 33.83 20.03 6.16
N THR A 136 33.50 20.92 7.09
CA THR A 136 32.23 20.88 7.85
C THR A 136 31.30 21.99 7.37
N TYR A 137 30.08 21.64 7.06
CA TYR A 137 29.04 22.55 6.63
C TYR A 137 27.89 22.55 7.64
N VAL A 138 27.40 23.73 7.99
CA VAL A 138 26.17 23.93 8.76
C VAL A 138 25.06 24.17 7.75
N THR A 139 24.04 23.29 7.76
CA THR A 139 22.96 23.30 6.76
C THR A 139 21.69 22.72 7.35
N THR A 140 20.58 22.85 6.61
CA THR A 140 19.34 22.13 6.95
C THR A 140 18.91 21.33 5.73
N ALA A 141 19.12 20.01 5.78
CA ALA A 141 18.81 19.13 4.67
C ALA A 141 18.17 17.82 5.17
N PRO A 142 17.12 17.34 4.50
CA PRO A 142 16.51 16.04 4.80
C PRO A 142 17.36 14.91 4.21
N VAL A 143 17.70 13.93 5.05
CA VAL A 143 18.46 12.74 4.66
C VAL A 143 17.73 11.51 5.16
N LEU A 144 17.60 10.48 4.31
CA LEU A 144 17.16 9.16 4.71
C LEU A 144 18.33 8.39 5.28
N VAL A 145 18.18 7.78 6.43
CA VAL A 145 19.20 6.92 7.03
C VAL A 145 18.73 5.48 6.97
N ILE A 146 19.60 4.62 6.49
CA ILE A 146 19.47 3.18 6.52
C ILE A 146 20.53 2.67 7.50
N GLY A 147 20.10 2.03 8.58
CA GLY A 147 20.96 1.56 9.66
C GLY A 147 20.58 0.17 10.15
N ASP A 148 21.28 -0.27 11.20
CA ASP A 148 21.02 -1.54 11.89
C ASP A 148 19.86 -1.44 12.91
N ALA A 149 19.57 -2.55 13.59
CA ALA A 149 18.49 -2.65 14.58
C ALA A 149 18.63 -1.64 15.76
N ALA A 150 19.83 -1.14 16.05
CA ALA A 150 20.03 -0.16 17.13
C ALA A 150 19.34 1.20 16.85
N TRP A 151 19.00 1.46 15.60
CA TRP A 151 18.24 2.65 15.23
C TRP A 151 16.77 2.59 15.67
N LEU A 152 16.18 1.40 15.92
CA LEU A 152 14.79 1.27 16.38
C LEU A 152 14.54 1.97 17.71
N ASP A 153 15.54 2.01 18.58
CA ASP A 153 15.42 2.59 19.91
C ASP A 153 15.60 4.12 19.95
N VAL A 154 15.89 4.74 18.79
CA VAL A 154 16.14 6.19 18.73
C VAL A 154 14.81 6.96 18.71
N PRO A 155 14.51 7.77 19.73
CA PRO A 155 13.23 8.45 19.80
C PRO A 155 13.15 9.61 18.79
N LEU A 156 11.94 9.84 18.28
CA LEU A 156 11.64 11.00 17.44
C LEU A 156 12.00 12.30 18.16
N GLY A 157 12.64 13.22 17.44
CA GLY A 157 13.11 14.50 17.98
C GLY A 157 14.46 14.44 18.68
N ALA A 158 15.05 13.25 18.85
CA ALA A 158 16.41 13.13 19.38
C ALA A 158 17.44 13.73 18.41
N GLN A 159 18.49 14.30 18.96
CA GLN A 159 19.66 14.70 18.19
C GLN A 159 20.64 13.55 18.16
N VAL A 160 21.04 13.16 16.96
CA VAL A 160 21.96 12.02 16.76
C VAL A 160 23.18 12.45 15.97
N ARG A 161 24.31 11.82 16.30
CA ARG A 161 25.52 11.83 15.51
C ARG A 161 25.70 10.46 14.90
N THR A 162 25.97 10.41 13.60
CA THR A 162 26.20 9.18 12.88
C THR A 162 27.23 9.37 11.79
N ALA A 163 27.81 8.31 11.29
CA ALA A 163 28.73 8.32 10.17
C ALA A 163 28.39 7.20 9.20
N GLY A 164 28.66 7.41 7.92
CA GLY A 164 28.38 6.43 6.91
C GLY A 164 28.75 6.91 5.51
N ARG A 165 28.30 6.16 4.51
CA ARG A 165 28.41 6.54 3.11
C ARG A 165 27.13 7.23 2.68
N LEU A 166 27.24 8.43 2.14
CA LEU A 166 26.13 9.20 1.61
C LEU A 166 26.03 8.94 0.11
N GLY A 167 24.86 8.50 -0.37
CA GLY A 167 24.54 8.30 -1.78
C GLY A 167 23.38 9.18 -2.22
N PRO A 168 23.16 9.29 -3.56
CA PRO A 168 21.99 10.00 -4.10
C PRO A 168 20.70 9.36 -3.61
N ALA A 169 19.62 10.15 -3.51
CA ALA A 169 18.28 9.69 -3.21
C ALA A 169 17.44 9.67 -4.48
N ASP A 170 16.56 8.68 -4.61
CA ASP A 170 15.56 8.63 -5.68
C ASP A 170 14.40 9.62 -5.43
N ASP A 171 14.16 9.96 -4.15
CA ASP A 171 13.17 10.96 -3.75
C ASP A 171 13.80 12.37 -3.80
N ASP A 172 13.32 13.21 -4.70
CA ASP A 172 13.78 14.60 -4.88
C ASP A 172 13.61 15.49 -3.63
N ASP A 173 12.77 15.09 -2.68
CA ASP A 173 12.59 15.78 -1.41
C ASP A 173 13.70 15.45 -0.39
N LEU A 174 14.58 14.52 -0.72
CA LEU A 174 15.74 14.11 0.09
C LEU A 174 17.04 14.60 -0.54
N ALA A 175 17.95 15.07 0.29
CA ALA A 175 19.30 15.48 -0.16
C ALA A 175 20.24 14.29 -0.38
N GLY A 176 19.88 13.11 0.12
CA GLY A 176 20.64 11.88 -0.03
C GLY A 176 20.17 10.78 0.90
N VAL A 177 20.75 9.59 0.70
CA VAL A 177 20.56 8.40 1.53
C VAL A 177 21.87 8.08 2.23
N LEU A 178 21.87 8.00 3.55
CA LEU A 178 23.01 7.60 4.35
C LEU A 178 22.94 6.12 4.70
N SER A 179 23.86 5.32 4.22
CA SER A 179 24.10 3.96 4.75
C SER A 179 24.97 4.11 6.00
N ALA A 180 24.33 4.02 7.17
CA ALA A 180 24.98 4.25 8.45
C ALA A 180 25.95 3.10 8.79
N ARG A 181 27.08 3.43 9.41
CA ARG A 181 28.03 2.45 9.93
C ARG A 181 27.92 2.37 11.44
N GLY A 182 27.22 1.33 11.91
CA GLY A 182 27.03 1.07 13.32
C GLY A 182 25.94 1.91 13.99
N PRO A 183 25.80 1.75 15.31
CA PRO A 183 24.72 2.36 16.08
C PRO A 183 24.83 3.90 16.10
N PRO A 184 23.69 4.61 16.22
CA PRO A 184 23.66 6.05 16.35
C PRO A 184 24.15 6.51 17.73
N ASP A 185 24.93 7.60 17.76
CA ASP A 185 25.31 8.28 19.01
C ASP A 185 24.25 9.36 19.32
N VAL A 186 23.44 9.14 20.35
CA VAL A 186 22.41 10.10 20.78
C VAL A 186 23.05 11.22 21.59
N VAL A 187 23.24 12.39 20.97
CA VAL A 187 23.90 13.55 21.57
C VAL A 187 22.93 14.53 22.24
N GLY A 188 21.62 14.40 22.01
CA GLY A 188 20.62 15.26 22.63
C GLY A 188 19.25 14.58 22.75
N ALA A 189 18.64 14.73 23.92
CA ALA A 189 17.30 14.19 24.19
C ALA A 189 16.21 14.96 23.41
N PRO A 190 15.07 14.32 23.10
CA PRO A 190 13.93 14.99 22.51
C PRO A 190 13.36 16.07 23.43
N ASP A 191 12.73 17.09 22.84
CA ASP A 191 12.00 18.12 23.57
C ASP A 191 10.87 17.51 24.40
N LEU A 192 10.43 18.24 25.44
CA LEU A 192 9.35 17.85 26.35
C LEU A 192 8.07 17.43 25.64
N TRP A 193 7.73 18.10 24.54
CA TRP A 193 6.54 17.83 23.73
C TRP A 193 6.62 16.44 23.07
N TRP A 194 7.75 16.10 22.49
CA TRP A 194 7.95 14.78 21.88
C TRP A 194 8.01 13.67 22.92
N ARG A 195 8.62 13.94 24.10
CA ARG A 195 8.62 12.99 25.21
C ARG A 195 7.21 12.73 25.74
N GLY A 196 6.41 13.79 25.89
CA GLY A 196 5.02 13.67 26.32
C GLY A 196 4.17 12.89 25.34
N ALA A 197 4.29 13.19 24.05
CA ALA A 197 3.60 12.44 23.00
C ALA A 197 4.03 10.96 22.96
N ALA A 198 5.32 10.68 23.09
CA ALA A 198 5.84 9.30 23.15
C ALA A 198 5.32 8.53 24.38
N ALA A 199 5.21 9.19 25.54
CA ALA A 199 4.63 8.59 26.73
C ALA A 199 3.15 8.23 26.57
N VAL A 200 2.35 9.10 25.91
CA VAL A 200 0.95 8.80 25.60
C VAL A 200 0.83 7.62 24.64
N ARG A 201 1.64 7.57 23.56
CA ARG A 201 1.68 6.46 22.60
C ARG A 201 2.02 5.14 23.30
N ALA A 202 3.05 5.13 24.14
CA ALA A 202 3.41 3.95 24.92
C ALA A 202 2.24 3.50 25.82
N SER A 203 1.59 4.45 26.49
CA SER A 203 0.44 4.16 27.35
C SER A 203 -0.77 3.64 26.56
N ILE A 204 -0.98 4.05 25.30
CA ILE A 204 -2.02 3.46 24.43
C ILE A 204 -1.71 1.99 24.15
N ARG A 205 -0.46 1.66 23.78
CA ARG A 205 -0.03 0.28 23.54
C ARG A 205 -0.18 -0.59 24.78
N ASP A 206 0.25 -0.08 25.93
CA ASP A 206 0.14 -0.79 27.21
C ASP A 206 -1.32 -1.06 27.59
N ALA A 207 -2.21 -0.09 27.36
CA ALA A 207 -3.63 -0.23 27.66
C ALA A 207 -4.32 -1.35 26.89
N VAL A 208 -3.80 -1.76 25.72
CA VAL A 208 -4.34 -2.84 24.88
C VAL A 208 -3.45 -4.06 24.80
N ALA A 209 -2.33 -4.12 25.55
CA ALA A 209 -1.35 -5.21 25.47
C ALA A 209 -1.94 -6.60 25.78
N HIS A 210 -3.02 -6.66 26.58
CA HIS A 210 -3.74 -7.89 26.95
C HIS A 210 -4.75 -8.35 25.88
N ARG A 211 -4.94 -7.57 24.78
CA ARG A 211 -5.91 -7.87 23.73
C ARG A 211 -5.29 -8.77 22.64
N PRO A 212 -6.12 -9.44 21.79
CA PRO A 212 -5.66 -10.16 20.62
C PRO A 212 -4.78 -9.29 19.69
N SER A 213 -3.94 -9.91 18.87
CA SER A 213 -2.94 -9.24 18.03
C SER A 213 -3.52 -8.18 17.11
N ASP A 214 -4.65 -8.49 16.44
CA ASP A 214 -5.39 -7.58 15.57
C ASP A 214 -5.83 -6.29 16.29
N GLN A 215 -6.40 -6.41 17.48
CA GLN A 215 -6.87 -5.27 18.27
C GLN A 215 -5.70 -4.49 18.88
N ARG A 216 -4.65 -5.20 19.29
CA ARG A 216 -3.43 -4.61 19.84
C ARG A 216 -2.67 -3.77 18.81
N ALA A 217 -2.71 -4.18 17.54
CA ALA A 217 -2.13 -3.43 16.44
C ALA A 217 -3.04 -2.28 15.97
N LEU A 218 -4.34 -2.53 15.81
CA LEU A 218 -5.22 -1.58 15.16
C LEU A 218 -5.70 -0.43 16.07
N VAL A 219 -5.76 -0.61 17.42
CA VAL A 219 -6.12 0.52 18.32
C VAL A 219 -5.09 1.64 18.26
N PRO A 220 -3.76 1.40 18.38
CA PRO A 220 -2.76 2.45 18.18
C PRO A 220 -2.82 3.04 16.76
N ALA A 221 -2.93 2.21 15.72
CA ALA A 221 -3.01 2.68 14.34
C ALA A 221 -4.15 3.71 14.14
N LEU A 222 -5.34 3.42 14.66
CA LEU A 222 -6.50 4.31 14.61
C LEU A 222 -6.34 5.59 15.45
N VAL A 223 -5.67 5.53 16.60
CA VAL A 223 -5.63 6.65 17.56
C VAL A 223 -4.48 7.60 17.25
N ASP A 224 -3.29 7.07 17.04
CA ASP A 224 -2.06 7.85 16.91
C ASP A 224 -1.20 7.52 15.69
N GLY A 225 -1.71 6.64 14.80
CA GLY A 225 -1.03 6.28 13.55
C GLY A 225 0.13 5.30 13.71
N ASP A 226 0.18 4.55 14.80
CA ASP A 226 1.20 3.53 15.02
C ASP A 226 0.77 2.19 14.41
N ASP A 227 1.16 1.96 13.18
CA ASP A 227 0.85 0.78 12.39
C ASP A 227 1.93 -0.34 12.46
N ALA A 228 2.94 -0.17 13.31
CA ALA A 228 4.12 -1.05 13.39
C ALA A 228 3.83 -2.52 13.75
N GLY A 229 2.64 -2.82 14.26
CA GLY A 229 2.25 -4.20 14.63
C GLY A 229 1.17 -4.79 13.74
N LEU A 230 0.86 -4.15 12.59
CA LEU A 230 -0.22 -4.59 11.72
C LEU A 230 0.25 -5.78 10.86
N ASP A 231 -0.54 -6.85 10.85
CA ASP A 231 -0.33 -8.00 9.99
C ASP A 231 -0.65 -7.64 8.53
N GLU A 232 0.19 -8.10 7.60
CA GLU A 232 0.02 -7.84 6.16
C GLU A 232 -1.30 -8.41 5.62
N ALA A 233 -1.72 -9.59 6.07
CA ALA A 233 -3.01 -10.16 5.68
C ALA A 233 -4.18 -9.27 6.09
N LEU A 234 -4.15 -8.71 7.30
CA LEU A 234 -5.16 -7.76 7.75
C LEU A 234 -5.09 -6.45 6.96
N ALA A 235 -3.89 -5.97 6.62
CA ALA A 235 -3.72 -4.80 5.78
C ALA A 235 -4.29 -5.01 4.37
N ALA A 236 -4.15 -6.21 3.79
CA ALA A 236 -4.74 -6.61 2.53
C ALA A 236 -6.27 -6.60 2.59
N ASP A 237 -6.89 -7.15 3.66
CA ASP A 237 -8.33 -7.10 3.87
C ASP A 237 -8.86 -5.66 3.92
N PHE A 238 -8.12 -4.75 4.58
CA PHE A 238 -8.45 -3.34 4.64
C PHE A 238 -8.32 -2.65 3.26
N ARG A 239 -7.35 -3.07 2.43
CA ARG A 239 -7.21 -2.60 1.03
C ARG A 239 -8.41 -3.05 0.19
N THR A 240 -8.72 -4.34 0.20
CA THR A 240 -9.83 -4.94 -0.55
C THR A 240 -11.18 -4.31 -0.20
N THR A 241 -11.41 -4.00 1.08
CA THR A 241 -12.64 -3.39 1.56
C THR A 241 -12.66 -1.86 1.51
N GLY A 242 -11.59 -1.21 1.02
CA GLY A 242 -11.49 0.25 0.95
C GLY A 242 -11.46 0.94 2.32
N LEU A 243 -11.04 0.22 3.37
CA LEU A 243 -10.90 0.71 4.74
C LEU A 243 -9.48 1.18 5.08
N THR A 244 -8.54 1.11 4.14
CA THR A 244 -7.11 1.47 4.33
C THR A 244 -6.92 2.85 4.96
N HIS A 245 -7.82 3.80 4.70
CA HIS A 245 -7.78 5.13 5.29
C HIS A 245 -7.99 5.15 6.81
N LEU A 246 -8.44 4.04 7.42
CA LEU A 246 -8.56 3.86 8.87
C LEU A 246 -7.21 3.43 9.48
N LEU A 247 -6.30 2.83 8.71
CA LEU A 247 -4.96 2.44 9.16
C LEU A 247 -4.03 3.66 9.29
N ALA A 248 -4.34 4.74 8.58
CA ALA A 248 -3.64 6.00 8.68
C ALA A 248 -4.48 7.02 9.46
N VAL A 249 -3.83 7.85 10.24
CA VAL A 249 -4.53 8.93 10.96
C VAL A 249 -5.19 9.88 9.96
N SER A 250 -6.49 10.05 10.10
CA SER A 250 -7.33 10.81 9.19
C SER A 250 -7.75 12.17 9.78
N GLY A 251 -8.20 13.08 8.90
CA GLY A 251 -8.83 14.32 9.31
C GLY A 251 -10.11 14.11 10.14
N THR A 252 -10.77 12.97 9.97
CA THR A 252 -11.92 12.57 10.77
C THR A 252 -11.52 12.34 12.22
N ASN A 253 -10.38 11.69 12.48
CA ASN A 253 -9.88 11.44 13.83
C ASN A 253 -9.55 12.75 14.54
N LEU A 254 -8.88 13.69 13.85
CA LEU A 254 -8.66 15.04 14.39
C LEU A 254 -9.99 15.74 14.75
N THR A 255 -10.98 15.67 13.85
CA THR A 255 -12.28 16.30 14.06
C THR A 255 -13.02 15.67 15.25
N LEU A 256 -12.96 14.35 15.39
CA LEU A 256 -13.57 13.62 16.51
C LEU A 256 -12.90 14.00 17.85
N VAL A 257 -11.57 14.01 17.90
CA VAL A 257 -10.80 14.34 19.10
C VAL A 257 -11.04 15.80 19.51
N VAL A 258 -10.88 16.74 18.57
CA VAL A 258 -11.11 18.17 18.85
C VAL A 258 -12.58 18.44 19.20
N GLY A 259 -13.51 17.81 18.48
CA GLY A 259 -14.95 17.91 18.76
C GLY A 259 -15.29 17.42 20.17
N PHE A 260 -14.76 16.26 20.56
CA PHE A 260 -14.91 15.70 21.90
C PHE A 260 -14.33 16.64 22.97
N LEU A 261 -13.11 17.16 22.77
CA LEU A 261 -12.50 18.13 23.69
C LEU A 261 -13.34 19.43 23.84
N LEU A 262 -13.90 19.93 22.75
CA LEU A 262 -14.78 21.11 22.78
C LEU A 262 -16.09 20.83 23.50
N VAL A 263 -16.69 19.65 23.35
CA VAL A 263 -17.89 19.24 24.09
C VAL A 263 -17.57 19.14 25.57
N LEU A 264 -16.49 18.47 25.94
CA LEU A 264 -16.03 18.31 27.31
C LEU A 264 -15.76 19.70 27.97
N ALA A 265 -15.04 20.58 27.25
CA ALA A 265 -14.75 21.92 27.69
C ALA A 265 -16.04 22.73 27.96
N ARG A 266 -17.07 22.57 27.11
CA ARG A 266 -18.37 23.19 27.34
C ARG A 266 -19.07 22.65 28.58
N TRP A 267 -18.99 21.34 28.84
CA TRP A 267 -19.58 20.72 30.04
C TRP A 267 -18.94 21.21 31.34
N ILE A 268 -17.63 21.47 31.35
CA ILE A 268 -16.93 22.06 32.51
C ILE A 268 -17.03 23.61 32.56
N GLY A 269 -17.87 24.20 31.68
CA GLY A 269 -18.21 25.64 31.74
C GLY A 269 -17.31 26.57 30.91
N VAL A 270 -16.37 26.05 30.09
CA VAL A 270 -15.56 26.87 29.17
C VAL A 270 -16.41 27.47 28.06
N ARG A 271 -16.35 28.81 27.87
CA ARG A 271 -17.18 29.55 26.90
C ARG A 271 -16.37 30.60 26.13
N GLY A 272 -16.95 31.08 25.03
CA GLY A 272 -16.39 32.18 24.24
C GLY A 272 -15.02 31.84 23.61
N ARG A 273 -14.08 32.79 23.65
CA ARG A 273 -12.75 32.67 23.04
C ARG A 273 -11.88 31.57 23.65
N ALA A 274 -12.13 31.16 24.88
CA ALA A 274 -11.41 30.08 25.52
C ALA A 274 -11.62 28.71 24.77
N LEU A 275 -12.79 28.51 24.16
CA LEU A 275 -13.03 27.34 23.32
C LEU A 275 -12.12 27.29 22.08
N LEU A 276 -11.76 28.45 21.50
CA LEU A 276 -10.79 28.52 20.42
C LEU A 276 -9.42 28.07 20.91
N GLY A 277 -9.03 28.45 22.11
CA GLY A 277 -7.80 27.99 22.76
C GLY A 277 -7.80 26.50 22.99
N VAL A 278 -8.89 25.90 23.48
CA VAL A 278 -9.04 24.45 23.63
C VAL A 278 -8.94 23.73 22.26
N GLY A 279 -9.61 24.26 21.25
CA GLY A 279 -9.55 23.69 19.89
C GLY A 279 -8.14 23.76 19.30
N ALA A 280 -7.47 24.90 19.45
CA ALA A 280 -6.08 25.07 18.98
C ALA A 280 -5.11 24.12 19.71
N LEU A 281 -5.23 23.99 21.03
CA LEU A 281 -4.45 23.05 21.83
C LEU A 281 -4.72 21.60 21.43
N GLY A 282 -6.00 21.27 21.17
CA GLY A 282 -6.40 19.95 20.68
C GLY A 282 -5.76 19.62 19.31
N ILE A 283 -5.74 20.58 18.37
CA ILE A 283 -5.07 20.40 17.06
C ILE A 283 -3.57 20.19 17.25
N VAL A 284 -2.90 21.03 18.03
CA VAL A 284 -1.45 20.91 18.28
C VAL A 284 -1.13 19.60 18.99
N GLY A 285 -1.88 19.24 20.02
CA GLY A 285 -1.70 17.97 20.76
C GLY A 285 -1.88 16.75 19.84
N PHE A 286 -2.89 16.79 18.98
CA PHE A 286 -3.13 15.71 18.02
C PHE A 286 -2.00 15.60 16.98
N VAL A 287 -1.48 16.71 16.44
CA VAL A 287 -0.34 16.70 15.51
C VAL A 287 0.91 16.12 16.17
N LEU A 288 1.17 16.43 17.43
CA LEU A 288 2.29 15.87 18.17
C LEU A 288 2.12 14.36 18.41
N LEU A 289 0.91 13.92 18.72
CA LEU A 289 0.59 12.52 19.00
C LEU A 289 0.67 11.65 17.73
N ALA A 290 -0.02 12.11 16.68
CA ALA A 290 -0.13 11.40 15.41
C ALA A 290 1.07 11.65 14.46
N ARG A 291 2.11 12.34 14.95
CA ARG A 291 3.29 12.73 14.20
C ARG A 291 3.02 13.79 13.12
N THR A 292 4.06 14.26 12.47
CA THR A 292 3.97 15.28 11.40
C THR A 292 3.74 14.65 10.03
N GLU A 293 2.93 13.61 9.95
CA GLU A 293 2.58 13.02 8.66
C GLU A 293 1.79 13.98 7.77
N PRO A 294 1.94 13.89 6.45
CA PRO A 294 1.24 14.79 5.51
C PRO A 294 -0.27 14.80 5.67
N SER A 295 -0.89 13.66 6.01
CA SER A 295 -2.32 13.53 6.28
C SER A 295 -2.77 14.33 7.49
N VAL A 296 -1.98 14.28 8.57
CA VAL A 296 -2.23 14.98 9.83
C VAL A 296 -2.05 16.48 9.68
N LEU A 297 -0.99 16.92 9.00
CA LEU A 297 -0.75 18.34 8.73
C LEU A 297 -1.88 18.98 7.91
N ARG A 298 -2.40 18.28 6.90
CA ARG A 298 -3.57 18.75 6.13
C ARG A 298 -4.80 18.89 7.01
N ALA A 299 -5.08 17.86 7.81
CA ALA A 299 -6.19 17.87 8.74
C ALA A 299 -6.08 19.03 9.74
N ALA A 300 -4.86 19.30 10.25
CA ALA A 300 -4.60 20.40 11.16
C ALA A 300 -4.85 21.77 10.50
N VAL A 301 -4.37 22.00 9.27
CA VAL A 301 -4.62 23.24 8.52
C VAL A 301 -6.11 23.40 8.23
N MET A 302 -6.79 22.37 7.76
CA MET A 302 -8.22 22.41 7.49
C MET A 302 -9.03 22.63 8.77
N GLY A 303 -8.66 21.95 9.86
CA GLY A 303 -9.26 22.13 11.18
C GLY A 303 -9.06 23.54 11.74
N ALA A 304 -7.86 24.12 11.58
CA ALA A 304 -7.58 25.49 11.95
C ALA A 304 -8.43 26.48 11.14
N VAL A 305 -8.52 26.32 9.81
CA VAL A 305 -9.37 27.15 8.95
C VAL A 305 -10.85 27.03 9.37
N ALA A 306 -11.32 25.81 9.66
CA ALA A 306 -12.69 25.58 10.14
C ALA A 306 -12.94 26.22 11.51
N LEU A 307 -11.97 26.15 12.43
CA LEU A 307 -12.04 26.75 13.75
C LEU A 307 -12.18 28.27 13.68
N PHE A 308 -11.40 28.94 12.83
CA PHE A 308 -11.50 30.40 12.60
C PHE A 308 -12.78 30.79 11.86
N ALA A 309 -13.35 29.89 11.08
CA ALA A 309 -14.57 30.11 10.31
C ALA A 309 -15.86 29.80 11.10
N MET A 310 -15.80 29.41 12.36
CA MET A 310 -16.99 29.15 13.19
C MET A 310 -17.82 30.43 13.38
N GLY A 311 -18.90 30.53 12.61
CA GLY A 311 -19.83 31.68 12.72
C GLY A 311 -20.56 32.12 11.45
N ALA A 312 -20.33 31.58 10.29
CA ALA A 312 -20.91 31.99 9.00
C ALA A 312 -21.29 30.77 8.07
N ASP A 313 -22.05 30.94 6.96
CA ASP A 313 -22.73 29.90 6.13
C ASP A 313 -21.90 28.67 5.62
N GLY A 314 -22.40 27.44 5.86
CA GLY A 314 -21.63 26.20 5.84
C GLY A 314 -21.02 25.74 4.51
N ARG A 315 -21.73 25.80 3.38
CA ARG A 315 -21.33 25.17 2.09
C ARG A 315 -20.23 25.93 1.33
N ARG A 316 -20.38 27.25 1.21
CA ARG A 316 -19.38 28.11 0.53
C ARG A 316 -18.05 28.14 1.27
N ARG A 317 -18.03 27.77 2.56
CA ARG A 317 -16.84 27.73 3.39
C ARG A 317 -16.04 26.46 3.22
N GLY A 318 -16.70 25.28 3.12
CA GLY A 318 -15.99 24.01 2.95
C GLY A 318 -15.08 24.04 1.72
N ALA A 319 -15.61 24.46 0.57
CA ALA A 319 -14.83 24.59 -0.67
C ALA A 319 -13.71 25.65 -0.57
N ARG A 320 -13.99 26.80 0.10
CA ARG A 320 -12.97 27.84 0.31
C ARG A 320 -11.89 27.38 1.29
N ALA A 321 -12.27 26.73 2.38
CA ALA A 321 -11.35 26.20 3.38
C ALA A 321 -10.43 25.13 2.78
N LEU A 322 -10.98 24.22 1.97
CA LEU A 322 -10.21 23.24 1.22
C LEU A 322 -9.21 23.93 0.27
N GLY A 323 -9.69 24.89 -0.53
CA GLY A 323 -8.83 25.60 -1.47
C GLY A 323 -7.70 26.36 -0.77
N VAL A 324 -7.97 27.07 0.32
CA VAL A 324 -6.94 27.75 1.12
C VAL A 324 -5.94 26.75 1.69
N ALA A 325 -6.41 25.64 2.28
CA ALA A 325 -5.55 24.64 2.86
C ALA A 325 -4.59 24.01 1.81
N VAL A 326 -5.09 23.68 0.63
CA VAL A 326 -4.28 23.14 -0.47
C VAL A 326 -3.22 24.16 -0.92
N VAL A 327 -3.59 25.42 -1.14
CA VAL A 327 -2.63 26.48 -1.54
C VAL A 327 -1.56 26.67 -0.48
N VAL A 328 -1.94 26.83 0.79
CA VAL A 328 -0.98 27.04 1.89
C VAL A 328 -0.03 25.86 2.02
N LEU A 329 -0.56 24.64 2.01
CA LEU A 329 0.27 23.43 2.17
C LEU A 329 1.27 23.25 1.02
N LEU A 330 0.84 23.47 -0.22
CA LEU A 330 1.74 23.34 -1.39
C LEU A 330 2.77 24.46 -1.46
N LEU A 331 2.48 25.66 -0.94
CA LEU A 331 3.48 26.73 -0.81
C LEU A 331 4.48 26.48 0.32
N VAL A 332 4.06 25.80 1.39
CA VAL A 332 4.95 25.45 2.52
C VAL A 332 5.74 24.18 2.22
N GLN A 333 5.11 23.18 1.63
CA GLN A 333 5.70 21.87 1.34
C GLN A 333 5.28 21.38 -0.05
N PRO A 334 5.95 21.86 -1.13
CA PRO A 334 5.57 21.56 -2.50
C PRO A 334 5.67 20.07 -2.87
N GLY A 335 6.53 19.28 -2.21
CA GLY A 335 6.62 17.83 -2.39
C GLY A 335 5.32 17.08 -2.15
N LEU A 336 4.37 17.66 -1.39
CA LEU A 336 3.03 17.09 -1.23
C LEU A 336 2.28 16.92 -2.57
N ALA A 337 2.61 17.70 -3.61
CA ALA A 337 1.93 17.67 -4.90
C ALA A 337 1.96 16.28 -5.57
N VAL A 338 3.00 15.49 -5.33
CA VAL A 338 3.21 14.15 -5.91
C VAL A 338 2.93 13.03 -4.93
N GLN A 339 2.57 13.34 -3.69
CA GLN A 339 2.29 12.32 -2.67
C GLN A 339 0.86 11.78 -2.81
N PRO A 340 0.67 10.45 -3.00
CA PRO A 340 -0.65 9.84 -3.15
C PRO A 340 -1.58 10.13 -1.97
N GLY A 341 -1.08 10.07 -0.74
CA GLY A 341 -1.86 10.39 0.45
C GLY A 341 -2.39 11.83 0.45
N PHE A 342 -1.68 12.80 -0.14
CA PHE A 342 -2.18 14.16 -0.33
C PHE A 342 -3.31 14.20 -1.35
N ALA A 343 -3.13 13.55 -2.50
CA ALA A 343 -4.13 13.48 -3.55
C ALA A 343 -5.44 12.87 -3.03
N LEU A 344 -5.37 11.70 -2.38
CA LEU A 344 -6.53 11.00 -1.83
C LEU A 344 -7.32 11.86 -0.84
N SER A 345 -6.64 12.54 0.10
CA SER A 345 -7.33 13.36 1.08
C SER A 345 -7.98 14.61 0.49
N VAL A 346 -7.34 15.27 -0.47
CA VAL A 346 -7.92 16.43 -1.17
C VAL A 346 -9.12 15.99 -2.00
N LEU A 347 -8.99 14.89 -2.74
CA LEU A 347 -10.07 14.35 -3.57
C LEU A 347 -11.25 13.87 -2.74
N ALA A 348 -11.00 13.13 -1.63
CA ALA A 348 -12.07 12.71 -0.72
C ALA A 348 -12.84 13.92 -0.18
N THR A 349 -12.14 14.95 0.30
CA THR A 349 -12.77 16.16 0.83
C THR A 349 -13.51 16.92 -0.26
N ALA A 350 -12.95 17.03 -1.46
CA ALA A 350 -13.61 17.65 -2.61
C ALA A 350 -14.89 16.87 -2.99
N GLY A 351 -14.82 15.54 -3.04
CA GLY A 351 -15.97 14.68 -3.26
C GLY A 351 -17.09 14.91 -2.23
N ILE A 352 -16.74 14.93 -0.94
CA ILE A 352 -17.70 15.20 0.14
C ILE A 352 -18.33 16.59 -0.03
N VAL A 353 -17.54 17.62 -0.30
CA VAL A 353 -18.05 19.01 -0.38
C VAL A 353 -18.87 19.25 -1.66
N LEU A 354 -18.46 18.65 -2.80
CA LEU A 354 -19.05 18.94 -4.09
C LEU A 354 -20.16 17.96 -4.48
N LEU A 355 -19.96 16.64 -4.24
CA LEU A 355 -20.86 15.58 -4.70
C LEU A 355 -21.88 15.16 -3.64
N ALA A 356 -21.45 14.97 -2.38
CA ALA A 356 -22.31 14.41 -1.34
C ALA A 356 -23.62 15.19 -1.12
N PRO A 357 -23.68 16.54 -1.21
CA PRO A 357 -24.94 17.25 -1.03
C PRO A 357 -25.99 16.94 -2.10
N GLY A 358 -25.57 16.82 -3.37
CA GLY A 358 -26.49 16.47 -4.47
C GLY A 358 -27.01 15.05 -4.34
N TRP A 359 -26.16 14.13 -3.91
CA TRP A 359 -26.52 12.72 -3.68
C TRP A 359 -27.42 12.56 -2.46
N ARG A 360 -27.10 13.25 -1.34
CA ARG A 360 -27.94 13.29 -0.15
C ARG A 360 -29.34 13.81 -0.48
N ASP A 361 -29.42 14.95 -1.21
CA ASP A 361 -30.70 15.56 -1.55
C ASP A 361 -31.51 14.64 -2.48
N ALA A 362 -30.85 13.88 -3.38
CA ALA A 362 -31.51 12.87 -4.20
C ALA A 362 -32.07 11.70 -3.38
N LEU A 363 -31.26 11.14 -2.48
CA LEU A 363 -31.67 10.04 -1.59
C LEU A 363 -32.73 10.46 -0.58
N ALA A 364 -32.71 11.72 -0.10
CA ALA A 364 -33.66 12.24 0.87
C ALA A 364 -35.10 12.37 0.34
N HIS A 365 -35.34 12.10 -0.95
CA HIS A 365 -36.70 12.02 -1.50
C HIS A 365 -37.46 10.79 -0.96
N TRP A 366 -36.74 9.75 -0.54
CA TRP A 366 -37.34 8.47 -0.11
C TRP A 366 -36.68 7.86 1.13
N LEU A 367 -35.48 8.34 1.54
CA LEU A 367 -34.82 7.96 2.78
C LEU A 367 -34.88 9.09 3.80
N PRO A 368 -34.85 8.78 5.10
CA PRO A 368 -34.65 9.79 6.12
C PRO A 368 -33.30 10.48 5.94
N ARG A 369 -33.21 11.77 6.25
CA ARG A 369 -32.01 12.59 5.99
C ARG A 369 -30.73 12.01 6.56
N TRP A 370 -30.79 11.43 7.77
CA TRP A 370 -29.62 10.82 8.41
C TRP A 370 -29.08 9.63 7.60
N ALA A 371 -29.97 8.79 7.05
CA ALA A 371 -29.58 7.65 6.22
C ALA A 371 -29.06 8.09 4.85
N ALA A 372 -29.71 9.08 4.22
CA ALA A 372 -29.25 9.70 3.00
C ALA A 372 -27.84 10.29 3.14
N GLU A 373 -27.55 10.93 4.26
CA GLU A 373 -26.22 11.51 4.55
C GLU A 373 -25.18 10.43 4.85
N ALA A 374 -25.53 9.41 5.62
CA ALA A 374 -24.65 8.28 5.93
C ALA A 374 -24.20 7.52 4.68
N ILE A 375 -25.03 7.43 3.64
CA ILE A 375 -24.71 6.79 2.36
C ILE A 375 -23.97 7.78 1.43
N ALA A 376 -24.45 9.01 1.30
CA ALA A 376 -23.93 9.98 0.33
C ALA A 376 -22.48 10.39 0.61
N VAL A 377 -22.10 10.54 1.89
CA VAL A 377 -20.75 11.00 2.27
C VAL A 377 -19.68 10.00 1.91
N PRO A 378 -19.71 8.73 2.35
CA PRO A 378 -18.69 7.75 1.98
C PRO A 378 -18.71 7.43 0.48
N SER A 379 -19.89 7.39 -0.16
CA SER A 379 -19.99 7.16 -1.61
C SER A 379 -19.31 8.26 -2.42
N ALA A 380 -19.50 9.53 -2.04
CA ALA A 380 -18.87 10.66 -2.72
C ALA A 380 -17.35 10.69 -2.51
N ALA A 381 -16.87 10.38 -1.31
CA ALA A 381 -15.44 10.27 -1.01
C ALA A 381 -14.80 9.12 -1.78
N GLN A 382 -15.40 7.93 -1.71
CA GLN A 382 -14.91 6.74 -2.42
C GLN A 382 -14.84 6.99 -3.93
N LEU A 383 -15.92 7.49 -4.53
CA LEU A 383 -15.97 7.76 -5.96
C LEU A 383 -14.86 8.72 -6.41
N ALA A 384 -14.62 9.80 -5.65
CA ALA A 384 -13.60 10.78 -5.97
C ALA A 384 -12.17 10.21 -5.85
N CYS A 385 -11.94 9.24 -4.97
CA CYS A 385 -10.64 8.60 -4.74
C CYS A 385 -10.37 7.41 -5.68
N THR A 386 -11.41 6.78 -6.23
CA THR A 386 -11.32 5.52 -6.99
C THR A 386 -10.24 5.51 -8.08
N PRO A 387 -10.06 6.55 -8.94
CA PRO A 387 -9.02 6.50 -9.97
C PRO A 387 -7.59 6.48 -9.41
N VAL A 388 -7.37 7.20 -8.29
CA VAL A 388 -6.04 7.24 -7.66
C VAL A 388 -5.78 5.94 -6.91
N VAL A 389 -6.77 5.39 -6.22
CA VAL A 389 -6.66 4.08 -5.53
C VAL A 389 -6.38 2.98 -6.54
N ALA A 390 -7.13 2.93 -7.66
CA ALA A 390 -6.89 1.95 -8.72
C ALA A 390 -5.50 2.08 -9.35
N GLY A 391 -5.00 3.32 -9.50
CA GLY A 391 -3.63 3.55 -9.98
C GLY A 391 -2.54 3.06 -9.03
N LEU A 392 -2.82 2.96 -7.72
CA LEU A 392 -1.87 2.50 -6.70
C LEU A 392 -1.96 1.01 -6.41
N SER A 393 -3.19 0.45 -6.44
CA SER A 393 -3.45 -0.95 -6.02
C SER A 393 -3.82 -1.87 -7.19
N GLY A 394 -4.05 -1.33 -8.39
CA GLY A 394 -4.57 -2.10 -9.52
C GLY A 394 -6.03 -2.54 -9.35
N GLN A 395 -6.72 -2.13 -8.26
CA GLN A 395 -8.02 -2.68 -7.88
C GLN A 395 -9.07 -1.60 -7.58
N VAL A 396 -10.32 -1.94 -7.79
CA VAL A 396 -11.50 -1.14 -7.44
C VAL A 396 -12.39 -1.93 -6.48
N SER A 397 -12.47 -1.49 -5.22
CA SER A 397 -13.32 -2.13 -4.21
C SER A 397 -14.81 -1.87 -4.49
N LEU A 398 -15.59 -2.93 -4.64
CA LEU A 398 -17.04 -2.89 -4.78
C LEU A 398 -17.77 -2.82 -3.43
N VAL A 399 -17.15 -3.36 -2.38
CA VAL A 399 -17.73 -3.41 -1.04
C VAL A 399 -17.43 -2.18 -0.19
N ALA A 400 -16.55 -1.28 -0.67
CA ALA A 400 -16.02 -0.17 0.12
C ALA A 400 -17.11 0.70 0.76
N VAL A 401 -18.16 1.06 0.06
CA VAL A 401 -19.25 1.90 0.60
C VAL A 401 -19.98 1.18 1.73
N ALA A 402 -20.28 -0.11 1.55
CA ALA A 402 -20.97 -0.91 2.55
C ALA A 402 -20.07 -1.16 3.78
N ALA A 403 -18.80 -1.48 3.57
CA ALA A 403 -17.81 -1.67 4.63
C ALA A 403 -17.60 -0.39 5.45
N ASN A 404 -17.47 0.75 4.79
CA ASN A 404 -17.37 2.06 5.44
C ASN A 404 -18.61 2.39 6.27
N LEU A 405 -19.81 2.13 5.74
CA LEU A 405 -21.06 2.36 6.46
C LEU A 405 -21.17 1.46 7.70
N ALA A 406 -20.76 0.20 7.59
CA ALA A 406 -20.78 -0.76 8.69
C ALA A 406 -19.70 -0.47 9.76
N ALA A 407 -18.51 -0.01 9.36
CA ALA A 407 -17.41 0.31 10.27
C ALA A 407 -17.59 1.66 10.99
N ALA A 408 -18.22 2.65 10.32
CA ALA A 408 -18.33 4.04 10.80
C ALA A 408 -18.82 4.20 12.25
N PRO A 409 -19.85 3.46 12.75
CA PRO A 409 -20.31 3.61 14.14
C PRO A 409 -19.25 3.26 15.19
N ALA A 410 -18.29 2.40 14.87
CA ALA A 410 -17.26 1.93 15.78
C ALA A 410 -16.00 2.82 15.77
N VAL A 411 -15.71 3.54 14.67
CA VAL A 411 -14.49 4.35 14.53
C VAL A 411 -14.42 5.47 15.57
N GLY A 412 -15.49 6.23 15.75
CA GLY A 412 -15.53 7.33 16.73
C GLY A 412 -15.28 6.87 18.16
N PRO A 413 -16.06 5.90 18.68
CA PRO A 413 -15.83 5.31 19.99
C PRO A 413 -14.42 4.72 20.14
N ALA A 414 -13.91 3.98 19.16
CA ALA A 414 -12.55 3.40 19.19
C ALA A 414 -11.50 4.50 19.38
N THR A 415 -11.56 5.57 18.59
CA THR A 415 -10.60 6.69 18.66
C THR A 415 -10.66 7.41 19.99
N VAL A 416 -11.87 7.75 20.49
CA VAL A 416 -12.04 8.52 21.74
C VAL A 416 -11.65 7.66 22.95
N LEU A 417 -12.09 6.41 23.01
CA LEU A 417 -11.77 5.49 24.11
C LEU A 417 -10.28 5.14 24.13
N GLY A 418 -9.67 4.91 22.94
CA GLY A 418 -8.25 4.62 22.84
C GLY A 418 -7.36 5.81 23.26
N LEU A 419 -7.72 7.04 22.84
CA LEU A 419 -7.02 8.24 23.32
C LEU A 419 -7.24 8.44 24.83
N GLY A 420 -8.46 8.23 25.33
CA GLY A 420 -8.77 8.26 26.75
C GLY A 420 -7.98 7.23 27.53
N ALA A 421 -7.82 6.02 26.99
CA ALA A 421 -7.01 4.95 27.56
C ALA A 421 -5.55 5.38 27.72
N GLY A 422 -4.96 5.99 26.67
CA GLY A 422 -3.59 6.49 26.71
C GLY A 422 -3.39 7.61 27.72
N ILE A 423 -4.26 8.61 27.74
CA ILE A 423 -4.12 9.75 28.66
C ILE A 423 -4.35 9.31 30.12
N LEU A 424 -5.41 8.54 30.39
CA LEU A 424 -5.75 8.09 31.73
C LEU A 424 -4.76 7.02 32.25
N GLY A 425 -4.25 6.17 31.34
CA GLY A 425 -3.29 5.13 31.64
C GLY A 425 -1.95 5.64 32.16
N LEU A 426 -1.55 6.88 31.82
CA LEU A 426 -0.36 7.53 32.39
C LEU A 426 -0.42 7.69 33.91
N VAL A 427 -1.63 7.83 34.49
CA VAL A 427 -1.83 8.05 35.93
C VAL A 427 -2.45 6.82 36.59
N LEU A 428 -3.37 6.17 35.91
CA LEU A 428 -4.17 5.03 36.42
C LEU A 428 -4.16 3.87 35.38
N PRO A 429 -3.11 3.02 35.34
CA PRO A 429 -2.97 1.95 34.35
C PRO A 429 -4.19 1.02 34.25
N ALA A 430 -4.81 0.68 35.38
CA ALA A 430 -6.01 -0.17 35.39
C ALA A 430 -7.21 0.49 34.69
N ALA A 431 -7.41 1.78 34.86
CA ALA A 431 -8.47 2.52 34.17
C ALA A 431 -8.15 2.65 32.66
N GLY A 432 -6.87 2.84 32.33
CA GLY A 432 -6.38 2.77 30.95
C GLY A 432 -6.73 1.45 30.28
N SER A 433 -6.46 0.33 30.92
CA SER A 433 -6.77 -1.02 30.39
C SER A 433 -8.27 -1.26 30.21
N VAL A 434 -9.13 -0.74 31.10
CA VAL A 434 -10.59 -0.85 30.93
C VAL A 434 -11.06 -0.09 29.70
N LEU A 435 -10.59 1.15 29.49
CA LEU A 435 -10.90 1.93 28.29
C LEU A 435 -10.29 1.31 27.03
N GLY A 436 -9.07 0.79 27.12
CA GLY A 436 -8.39 0.05 26.06
C GLY A 436 -9.16 -1.22 25.63
N THR A 437 -9.74 -1.93 26.62
CA THR A 437 -10.62 -3.08 26.34
C THR A 437 -11.86 -2.66 25.54
N ALA A 438 -12.50 -1.57 25.94
CA ALA A 438 -13.68 -1.06 25.26
C ALA A 438 -13.35 -0.56 23.83
N ALA A 439 -12.21 0.11 23.65
CA ALA A 439 -11.68 0.45 22.33
C ALA A 439 -11.41 -0.81 21.48
N GLY A 440 -10.81 -1.85 22.08
CA GLY A 440 -10.56 -3.14 21.45
C GLY A 440 -11.82 -3.83 20.93
N TRP A 441 -12.95 -3.74 21.63
CA TRP A 441 -14.23 -4.28 21.11
C TRP A 441 -14.74 -3.52 19.89
N CYS A 442 -14.59 -2.19 19.87
CA CYS A 442 -14.94 -1.39 18.70
C CYS A 442 -14.06 -1.77 17.50
N VAL A 443 -12.77 -1.96 17.74
CA VAL A 443 -11.81 -2.39 16.71
C VAL A 443 -12.11 -3.83 16.23
N ALA A 444 -12.45 -4.75 17.13
CA ALA A 444 -12.87 -6.11 16.75
C ALA A 444 -14.04 -6.10 15.75
N TRP A 445 -14.98 -5.17 15.91
CA TRP A 445 -16.06 -4.99 14.92
C TRP A 445 -15.51 -4.51 13.58
N ILE A 446 -14.60 -3.52 13.56
CA ILE A 446 -13.99 -3.00 12.32
C ILE A 446 -13.23 -4.12 11.60
N VAL A 447 -12.42 -4.91 12.33
CA VAL A 447 -11.73 -6.09 11.80
C VAL A 447 -12.72 -7.08 11.20
N THR A 448 -13.80 -7.42 11.92
CA THR A 448 -14.83 -8.33 11.42
C THR A 448 -15.46 -7.83 10.12
N VAL A 449 -15.70 -6.52 9.99
CA VAL A 449 -16.22 -5.93 8.74
C VAL A 449 -15.19 -6.05 7.62
N ALA A 450 -13.92 -5.79 7.90
CA ALA A 450 -12.85 -5.89 6.91
C ALA A 450 -12.68 -7.35 6.42
N THR A 451 -12.47 -8.30 7.33
CA THR A 451 -12.19 -9.70 6.99
C THR A 451 -13.39 -10.36 6.28
N ARG A 452 -14.63 -10.18 6.79
CA ARG A 452 -15.81 -10.73 6.11
C ARG A 452 -16.14 -10.02 4.81
N GLY A 453 -15.87 -8.72 4.72
CA GLY A 453 -16.03 -7.96 3.50
C GLY A 453 -15.06 -8.38 2.42
N ALA A 454 -13.79 -8.61 2.78
CA ALA A 454 -12.75 -9.08 1.86
C ALA A 454 -13.01 -10.51 1.35
N ALA A 455 -13.60 -11.37 2.20
CA ALA A 455 -13.94 -12.74 1.85
C ALA A 455 -15.16 -12.87 0.90
N LEU A 456 -15.80 -11.77 0.49
CA LEU A 456 -16.90 -11.83 -0.49
C LEU A 456 -16.37 -12.15 -1.90
N PRO A 457 -17.10 -12.93 -2.71
CA PRO A 457 -16.61 -13.45 -4.00
C PRO A 457 -16.10 -12.42 -5.00
N ALA A 458 -16.67 -11.21 -5.00
CA ALA A 458 -16.23 -10.09 -5.83
C ALA A 458 -16.13 -8.81 -4.97
N ALA A 459 -15.35 -8.88 -3.89
CA ALA A 459 -15.12 -7.74 -3.00
C ALA A 459 -14.41 -6.58 -3.71
N ALA A 460 -13.48 -6.88 -4.59
CA ALA A 460 -12.77 -5.94 -5.44
C ALA A 460 -12.71 -6.48 -6.88
N LEU A 461 -12.50 -5.58 -7.83
CA LEU A 461 -12.27 -5.89 -9.24
C LEU A 461 -10.86 -5.44 -9.61
N ASP A 462 -10.10 -6.31 -10.27
CA ASP A 462 -8.85 -5.93 -10.90
C ASP A 462 -9.12 -5.00 -12.07
N TRP A 463 -8.49 -3.83 -12.07
CA TRP A 463 -8.78 -2.78 -13.06
C TRP A 463 -7.58 -2.44 -13.94
N GLY A 464 -6.39 -2.78 -13.51
CA GLY A 464 -5.16 -2.36 -14.14
C GLY A 464 -4.77 -0.90 -13.84
N SER A 465 -3.47 -0.65 -13.77
CA SER A 465 -2.86 0.66 -13.46
C SER A 465 -2.46 1.47 -14.70
N GLY A 466 -2.63 0.94 -15.91
CA GLY A 466 -2.24 1.58 -17.17
C GLY A 466 -3.01 2.87 -17.46
N ALA A 467 -2.39 3.80 -18.18
CA ALA A 467 -2.96 5.14 -18.48
C ALA A 467 -4.34 5.08 -19.16
N LEU A 468 -4.56 4.12 -20.07
CA LEU A 468 -5.85 3.93 -20.73
C LEU A 468 -6.91 3.47 -19.73
N ALA A 469 -6.61 2.46 -18.90
CA ALA A 469 -7.51 1.92 -17.88
C ALA A 469 -7.93 3.01 -16.89
N LEU A 470 -6.97 3.81 -16.39
CA LEU A 470 -7.23 4.92 -15.47
C LEU A 470 -8.03 6.06 -16.14
N THR A 471 -7.81 6.31 -17.42
CA THR A 471 -8.61 7.30 -18.17
C THR A 471 -10.06 6.84 -18.30
N VAL A 472 -10.30 5.59 -18.70
CA VAL A 472 -11.64 5.01 -18.78
C VAL A 472 -12.34 5.03 -17.43
N LEU A 473 -11.65 4.63 -16.36
CA LEU A 473 -12.16 4.68 -14.99
C LEU A 473 -12.54 6.11 -14.56
N SER A 474 -11.70 7.10 -14.87
CA SER A 474 -11.96 8.50 -14.56
C SER A 474 -13.20 9.04 -15.28
N LEU A 475 -13.39 8.65 -16.55
CA LEU A 475 -14.59 9.00 -17.32
C LEU A 475 -15.84 8.33 -16.76
N LEU A 476 -15.74 7.04 -16.35
CA LEU A 476 -16.83 6.31 -15.72
C LEU A 476 -17.23 6.96 -14.39
N VAL A 477 -16.25 7.27 -13.53
CA VAL A 477 -16.45 7.97 -12.27
C VAL A 477 -17.12 9.33 -12.48
N ALA A 478 -16.69 10.11 -13.49
CA ALA A 478 -17.33 11.38 -13.83
C ALA A 478 -18.78 11.19 -14.29
N ALA A 479 -19.05 10.17 -15.10
CA ALA A 479 -20.40 9.84 -15.53
C ALA A 479 -21.30 9.45 -14.35
N ILE A 480 -20.82 8.61 -13.43
CA ILE A 480 -21.54 8.24 -12.21
C ILE A 480 -21.79 9.46 -11.32
N ALA A 481 -20.81 10.36 -11.18
CA ALA A 481 -20.96 11.58 -10.39
C ALA A 481 -22.07 12.50 -10.93
N LEU A 482 -22.21 12.58 -12.26
CA LEU A 482 -23.22 13.41 -12.93
C LEU A 482 -24.61 12.76 -12.99
N VAL A 483 -24.67 11.48 -13.29
CA VAL A 483 -25.93 10.75 -13.52
C VAL A 483 -26.51 10.20 -12.21
N GLY A 484 -25.66 9.87 -11.24
CA GLY A 484 -26.04 9.28 -9.95
C GLY A 484 -27.17 10.03 -9.23
N PRO A 485 -27.12 11.37 -9.06
CA PRO A 485 -28.22 12.09 -8.41
C PRO A 485 -29.55 11.95 -9.11
N VAL A 486 -29.56 11.78 -10.43
CA VAL A 486 -30.80 11.62 -11.22
C VAL A 486 -31.39 10.22 -10.99
N LEU A 487 -30.56 9.18 -11.01
CA LEU A 487 -30.98 7.79 -10.77
C LEU A 487 -31.46 7.59 -9.33
N LEU A 488 -30.74 8.15 -8.35
CA LEU A 488 -31.03 7.97 -6.93
C LEU A 488 -32.26 8.73 -6.43
N ARG A 489 -32.83 9.63 -7.20
CA ARG A 489 -34.10 10.31 -6.85
C ARG A 489 -35.30 9.35 -6.82
N ARG A 490 -35.25 8.28 -7.59
CA ARG A 490 -36.35 7.30 -7.67
C ARG A 490 -36.01 6.07 -6.84
N PRO A 491 -36.89 5.64 -5.89
CA PRO A 491 -36.60 4.50 -5.02
C PRO A 491 -36.34 3.21 -5.81
N LEU A 492 -37.09 2.97 -6.89
CA LEU A 492 -36.94 1.75 -7.72
C LEU A 492 -35.54 1.66 -8.38
N THR A 493 -35.01 2.78 -8.90
CA THR A 493 -33.66 2.79 -9.51
C THR A 493 -32.58 2.71 -8.44
N GLY A 494 -32.76 3.40 -7.30
CA GLY A 494 -31.81 3.33 -6.17
C GLY A 494 -31.72 1.91 -5.60
N VAL A 495 -32.85 1.30 -5.30
CA VAL A 495 -32.91 -0.10 -4.83
C VAL A 495 -32.38 -1.07 -5.88
N GLY A 496 -32.73 -0.87 -7.17
CA GLY A 496 -32.21 -1.68 -8.26
C GLY A 496 -30.70 -1.63 -8.39
N CYS A 497 -30.07 -0.45 -8.26
CA CYS A 497 -28.62 -0.31 -8.24
C CYS A 497 -27.98 -1.04 -7.03
N CYS A 498 -28.59 -0.94 -5.83
CA CYS A 498 -28.11 -1.66 -4.66
C CYS A 498 -28.22 -3.18 -4.83
N LEU A 499 -29.35 -3.68 -5.35
CA LEU A 499 -29.55 -5.11 -5.61
C LEU A 499 -28.57 -5.64 -6.66
N LEU A 500 -28.33 -4.86 -7.73
CA LEU A 500 -27.34 -5.21 -8.74
C LEU A 500 -25.94 -5.30 -8.14
N LEU A 501 -25.55 -4.33 -7.31
CA LEU A 501 -24.25 -4.34 -6.63
C LEU A 501 -24.12 -5.57 -5.72
N VAL A 502 -25.15 -5.86 -4.91
CA VAL A 502 -25.17 -7.06 -4.05
C VAL A 502 -25.06 -8.33 -4.89
N LEU A 503 -25.79 -8.42 -6.02
CA LEU A 503 -25.71 -9.56 -6.91
C LEU A 503 -24.30 -9.74 -7.49
N VAL A 504 -23.68 -8.66 -7.97
CA VAL A 504 -22.32 -8.69 -8.53
C VAL A 504 -21.30 -9.11 -7.47
N VAL A 505 -21.44 -8.62 -6.23
CA VAL A 505 -20.50 -8.95 -5.13
C VAL A 505 -20.71 -10.37 -4.61
N ALA A 506 -21.97 -10.86 -4.57
CA ALA A 506 -22.31 -12.17 -4.01
C ALA A 506 -22.13 -13.33 -5.00
N VAL A 507 -22.15 -13.05 -6.29
CA VAL A 507 -22.02 -14.07 -7.33
C VAL A 507 -20.62 -14.00 -7.92
N ARG A 508 -19.88 -15.11 -7.81
CA ARG A 508 -18.60 -15.25 -8.53
C ARG A 508 -18.89 -15.13 -10.03
N PRO A 509 -18.28 -14.17 -10.75
CA PRO A 509 -18.47 -14.13 -12.20
C PRO A 509 -17.96 -15.46 -12.78
N PRO A 510 -18.76 -16.17 -13.59
CA PRO A 510 -18.27 -17.35 -14.27
C PRO A 510 -17.11 -16.91 -15.17
N THR A 511 -15.97 -17.55 -15.05
CA THR A 511 -14.84 -17.40 -15.96
C THR A 511 -14.98 -18.47 -17.06
N PRO A 512 -15.63 -18.15 -18.21
CA PRO A 512 -15.88 -19.15 -19.23
C PRO A 512 -14.57 -19.73 -19.76
N GLY A 513 -14.40 -21.07 -19.63
CA GLY A 513 -13.20 -21.76 -20.11
C GLY A 513 -12.04 -21.80 -19.11
N TRP A 514 -12.20 -21.30 -17.90
CA TRP A 514 -11.18 -21.42 -16.86
C TRP A 514 -11.73 -22.12 -15.60
N PRO A 515 -11.02 -23.10 -14.99
CA PRO A 515 -9.78 -23.68 -15.53
C PRO A 515 -10.04 -24.45 -16.83
N PRO A 516 -9.07 -24.48 -17.76
CA PRO A 516 -9.25 -25.23 -19.01
C PRO A 516 -9.35 -26.72 -18.71
N PRO A 517 -10.25 -27.45 -19.39
CA PRO A 517 -10.36 -28.88 -19.18
C PRO A 517 -9.06 -29.60 -19.50
N GLY A 518 -8.67 -30.55 -18.65
CA GLY A 518 -7.44 -31.29 -18.85
C GLY A 518 -6.17 -30.58 -18.39
N TRP A 519 -6.26 -29.48 -17.66
CA TRP A 519 -5.09 -28.82 -17.12
C TRP A 519 -4.23 -29.74 -16.24
N VAL A 520 -2.91 -29.57 -16.32
CA VAL A 520 -1.91 -30.39 -15.61
C VAL A 520 -1.08 -29.55 -14.64
N VAL A 521 -0.67 -28.38 -15.06
CA VAL A 521 0.02 -27.40 -14.22
C VAL A 521 -0.44 -26.00 -14.57
N VAL A 522 -0.53 -25.14 -13.55
CA VAL A 522 -0.77 -23.70 -13.69
C VAL A 522 0.33 -22.96 -12.95
N ALA A 523 0.97 -22.00 -13.63
CA ALA A 523 1.75 -20.97 -12.97
C ALA A 523 0.82 -19.78 -12.70
N CYS A 524 0.57 -19.51 -11.44
CA CYS A 524 -0.28 -18.40 -11.00
C CYS A 524 0.43 -17.07 -11.16
N ASP A 525 -0.27 -16.04 -11.61
CA ASP A 525 0.21 -14.66 -11.53
C ASP A 525 0.10 -14.18 -10.07
N VAL A 526 1.20 -14.29 -9.35
CA VAL A 526 1.35 -13.86 -7.95
C VAL A 526 2.26 -12.63 -7.82
N GLY A 527 2.52 -11.93 -8.94
CA GLY A 527 3.52 -10.89 -9.02
C GLY A 527 4.94 -11.45 -9.12
N GLN A 528 5.94 -10.78 -8.50
CA GLN A 528 7.31 -11.28 -8.51
C GLN A 528 7.43 -12.44 -7.52
N GLY A 529 7.51 -13.67 -8.02
CA GLY A 529 7.62 -14.89 -7.23
C GLY A 529 7.01 -16.11 -7.91
N ASP A 530 7.04 -17.25 -7.25
CA ASP A 530 6.54 -18.52 -7.76
C ASP A 530 5.31 -19.01 -6.98
N ALA A 531 4.29 -19.43 -7.72
CA ALA A 531 3.21 -20.27 -7.21
C ALA A 531 2.76 -21.21 -8.34
N LEU A 532 3.09 -22.48 -8.23
CA LEU A 532 2.78 -23.47 -9.26
C LEU A 532 1.82 -24.52 -8.69
N VAL A 533 0.76 -24.80 -9.43
CA VAL A 533 -0.32 -25.67 -9.00
C VAL A 533 -0.41 -26.87 -9.92
N LEU A 534 -0.21 -28.06 -9.39
CA LEU A 534 -0.28 -29.34 -10.12
C LEU A 534 -1.63 -30.01 -9.85
N ASN A 535 -2.35 -30.41 -10.88
CA ASN A 535 -3.68 -31.02 -10.77
C ASN A 535 -3.59 -32.46 -10.22
N ALA A 536 -3.99 -32.65 -8.97
CA ALA A 536 -4.02 -33.96 -8.35
C ALA A 536 -5.35 -34.74 -8.60
N GLY A 537 -6.35 -34.08 -9.21
CA GLY A 537 -7.69 -34.63 -9.46
C GLY A 537 -8.69 -34.34 -8.33
N ASP A 538 -9.96 -34.45 -8.63
CA ASP A 538 -11.08 -34.35 -7.68
C ASP A 538 -11.05 -33.08 -6.78
N GLY A 539 -10.71 -31.93 -7.35
CA GLY A 539 -10.59 -30.66 -6.61
C GLY A 539 -9.35 -30.59 -5.70
N ALA A 540 -8.44 -31.55 -5.80
CA ALA A 540 -7.17 -31.56 -5.08
C ALA A 540 -6.01 -31.07 -5.96
N ALA A 541 -5.03 -30.39 -5.36
CA ALA A 541 -3.83 -29.96 -6.03
C ALA A 541 -2.58 -30.10 -5.15
N VAL A 542 -1.41 -30.29 -5.78
CA VAL A 542 -0.12 -30.05 -5.14
C VAL A 542 0.33 -28.64 -5.47
N VAL A 543 0.69 -27.88 -4.47
CA VAL A 543 1.17 -26.51 -4.62
C VAL A 543 2.67 -26.49 -4.41
N VAL A 544 3.42 -25.88 -5.34
CA VAL A 544 4.87 -25.66 -5.23
C VAL A 544 5.13 -24.18 -5.22
N ASP A 545 5.62 -23.69 -4.09
CA ASP A 545 5.73 -22.30 -3.70
C ASP A 545 4.37 -21.58 -3.61
N SER A 546 4.35 -20.41 -2.97
CA SER A 546 3.11 -19.69 -2.64
C SER A 546 3.14 -18.21 -3.02
N GLY A 547 4.22 -17.75 -3.66
CA GLY A 547 4.38 -16.34 -4.00
C GLY A 547 4.60 -15.42 -2.79
N PRO A 548 4.68 -14.12 -3.03
CA PRO A 548 4.90 -13.11 -1.99
C PRO A 548 3.60 -12.74 -1.24
N GLU A 549 2.43 -12.86 -1.88
CA GLU A 549 1.18 -12.35 -1.33
C GLU A 549 0.10 -13.44 -1.17
N PRO A 550 -0.47 -13.60 0.06
CA PRO A 550 -1.51 -14.60 0.32
C PRO A 550 -2.74 -14.50 -0.57
N VAL A 551 -3.19 -13.27 -0.86
CA VAL A 551 -4.41 -13.02 -1.63
C VAL A 551 -4.26 -13.48 -3.09
N ALA A 552 -3.08 -13.32 -3.68
CA ALA A 552 -2.85 -13.66 -5.07
C ALA A 552 -2.91 -15.19 -5.29
N VAL A 553 -2.23 -15.97 -4.45
CA VAL A 553 -2.28 -17.44 -4.54
C VAL A 553 -3.65 -18.00 -4.17
N ASP A 554 -4.32 -17.42 -3.17
CA ASP A 554 -5.69 -17.81 -2.79
C ASP A 554 -6.65 -17.64 -3.95
N HIS A 555 -6.65 -16.48 -4.60
CA HIS A 555 -7.49 -16.20 -5.78
C HIS A 555 -7.19 -17.15 -6.95
N CYS A 556 -5.92 -17.49 -7.19
CA CYS A 556 -5.57 -18.45 -8.23
C CYS A 556 -6.14 -19.83 -7.91
N LEU A 557 -5.95 -20.33 -6.69
CA LEU A 557 -6.47 -21.63 -6.26
C LEU A 557 -8.00 -21.68 -6.32
N ASP A 558 -8.66 -20.58 -5.95
CA ASP A 558 -10.12 -20.44 -6.07
C ASP A 558 -10.61 -20.52 -7.52
N ARG A 559 -9.93 -19.80 -8.44
CA ARG A 559 -10.24 -19.84 -9.88
C ARG A 559 -10.05 -21.23 -10.46
N LEU A 560 -9.09 -21.99 -9.94
CA LEU A 560 -8.83 -23.37 -10.34
C LEU A 560 -9.80 -24.38 -9.74
N GLY A 561 -10.65 -23.97 -8.80
CA GLY A 561 -11.56 -24.83 -8.07
C GLY A 561 -10.84 -25.85 -7.18
N VAL A 562 -9.74 -25.42 -6.55
CA VAL A 562 -8.96 -26.25 -5.62
C VAL A 562 -9.58 -26.17 -4.23
N ASP A 563 -10.16 -27.27 -3.78
CA ASP A 563 -10.80 -27.41 -2.47
C ASP A 563 -9.86 -28.00 -1.39
N SER A 564 -8.79 -28.69 -1.82
CA SER A 564 -7.83 -29.32 -0.91
C SER A 564 -6.41 -29.33 -1.49
N VAL A 565 -5.42 -29.22 -0.60
CA VAL A 565 -4.00 -29.24 -0.94
C VAL A 565 -3.30 -30.33 -0.13
N PRO A 566 -3.29 -31.60 -0.60
CA PRO A 566 -2.64 -32.68 0.13
C PRO A 566 -1.17 -32.44 0.43
N LEU A 567 -0.49 -31.67 -0.42
CA LEU A 567 0.94 -31.36 -0.27
C LEU A 567 1.28 -29.97 -0.76
N VAL A 568 1.97 -29.20 0.07
CA VAL A 568 2.69 -27.99 -0.32
C VAL A 568 4.19 -28.29 -0.28
N VAL A 569 4.92 -27.88 -1.31
CA VAL A 569 6.39 -27.93 -1.33
C VAL A 569 6.91 -26.52 -1.50
N LEU A 570 7.70 -26.04 -0.54
CA LEU A 570 8.39 -24.76 -0.61
C LEU A 570 9.83 -25.00 -1.05
N THR A 571 10.20 -24.46 -2.21
CA THR A 571 11.51 -24.73 -2.82
C THR A 571 12.65 -24.18 -1.98
N HIS A 572 12.47 -22.97 -1.44
CA HIS A 572 13.39 -22.32 -0.49
C HIS A 572 12.63 -21.25 0.29
N PHE A 573 13.31 -20.53 1.20
CA PHE A 573 12.62 -19.66 2.16
C PHE A 573 12.65 -18.15 1.83
N HIS A 574 12.90 -17.75 0.59
CA HIS A 574 12.75 -16.35 0.20
C HIS A 574 11.29 -15.91 0.20
N ALA A 575 11.06 -14.62 0.47
CA ALA A 575 9.73 -14.03 0.64
C ALA A 575 8.82 -14.25 -0.57
N ASP A 576 9.37 -14.15 -1.78
CA ASP A 576 8.69 -14.34 -3.05
C ASP A 576 8.29 -15.81 -3.35
N HIS A 577 8.62 -16.75 -2.44
CA HIS A 577 8.19 -18.14 -2.51
C HIS A 577 7.35 -18.58 -1.32
N VAL A 578 7.47 -17.94 -0.14
CA VAL A 578 6.85 -18.46 1.09
C VAL A 578 5.86 -17.51 1.77
N ASP A 579 5.92 -16.20 1.54
CA ASP A 579 5.11 -15.23 2.29
C ASP A 579 3.61 -15.35 1.96
N GLY A 580 3.27 -15.86 0.76
CA GLY A 580 1.90 -16.19 0.36
C GLY A 580 1.30 -17.44 1.01
N LEU A 581 2.06 -18.22 1.79
CA LEU A 581 1.64 -19.53 2.29
C LEU A 581 0.30 -19.53 3.03
N SER A 582 -0.02 -18.48 3.78
CA SER A 582 -1.31 -18.38 4.48
C SER A 582 -2.52 -18.40 3.53
N GLY A 583 -2.37 -17.89 2.30
CA GLY A 583 -3.42 -17.95 1.26
C GLY A 583 -3.68 -19.37 0.74
N VAL A 584 -2.68 -20.25 0.77
CA VAL A 584 -2.89 -21.67 0.44
C VAL A 584 -3.77 -22.37 1.47
N PHE A 585 -3.73 -21.92 2.73
CA PHE A 585 -4.53 -22.46 3.84
C PHE A 585 -5.94 -21.87 3.92
N ASP A 586 -6.21 -20.77 3.23
CA ASP A 586 -7.51 -20.11 3.35
C ASP A 586 -8.63 -20.95 2.71
N GLY A 587 -9.59 -21.36 3.54
CA GLY A 587 -10.73 -22.18 3.12
C GLY A 587 -10.39 -23.61 2.69
N ARG A 588 -9.11 -24.06 2.77
CA ARG A 588 -8.63 -25.35 2.23
C ARG A 588 -7.99 -26.24 3.29
N GLY A 589 -8.18 -27.53 3.13
CA GLY A 589 -7.47 -28.53 3.93
C GLY A 589 -6.08 -28.79 3.35
N VAL A 590 -5.02 -28.44 4.12
CA VAL A 590 -3.62 -28.72 3.77
C VAL A 590 -3.16 -29.96 4.50
N GLY A 591 -2.61 -30.95 3.77
CA GLY A 591 -2.20 -32.24 4.32
C GLY A 591 -0.79 -32.23 4.90
N ALA A 592 0.18 -31.68 4.17
CA ALA A 592 1.57 -31.60 4.57
C ALA A 592 2.27 -30.38 3.97
N VAL A 593 3.30 -29.89 4.65
CA VAL A 593 4.21 -28.85 4.16
C VAL A 593 5.62 -29.41 4.13
N GLU A 594 6.24 -29.39 2.98
CA GLU A 594 7.62 -29.79 2.78
C GLU A 594 8.46 -28.60 2.34
N THR A 595 9.76 -28.64 2.67
CA THR A 595 10.64 -27.49 2.46
C THR A 595 12.02 -27.95 2.01
N SER A 596 12.86 -26.99 1.58
CA SER A 596 14.29 -27.21 1.46
C SER A 596 14.91 -27.65 2.79
N THR A 597 16.02 -28.37 2.71
CA THR A 597 16.84 -28.75 3.86
C THR A 597 17.55 -27.53 4.47
N LEU A 598 17.84 -26.52 3.68
CA LEU A 598 18.50 -25.29 4.13
C LEU A 598 17.51 -24.36 4.83
N GLN A 599 17.75 -24.06 6.10
CA GLN A 599 16.91 -23.19 6.92
C GLN A 599 17.40 -21.73 6.85
N ASP A 600 17.37 -21.13 5.65
CA ASP A 600 17.82 -19.77 5.37
C ASP A 600 16.96 -19.12 4.27
N PRO A 601 16.55 -17.85 4.40
CA PRO A 601 16.77 -16.92 5.51
C PRO A 601 15.86 -17.22 6.73
N PRO A 602 16.32 -16.88 7.95
CA PRO A 602 15.58 -17.19 9.18
C PRO A 602 14.19 -16.54 9.29
N GLY A 603 13.95 -15.44 8.56
CA GLY A 603 12.65 -14.76 8.46
C GLY A 603 11.60 -15.67 7.85
N GLY A 604 11.84 -16.16 6.64
CA GLY A 604 10.96 -17.08 5.92
C GLY A 604 10.73 -18.39 6.69
N VAL A 605 11.78 -18.95 7.29
CA VAL A 605 11.65 -20.16 8.13
C VAL A 605 10.65 -19.95 9.28
N ARG A 606 10.72 -18.80 9.96
CA ARG A 606 9.78 -18.47 11.04
C ARG A 606 8.35 -18.25 10.52
N ALA A 607 8.20 -17.58 9.38
CA ALA A 607 6.90 -17.34 8.75
C ALA A 607 6.22 -18.67 8.39
N VAL A 608 6.93 -19.56 7.70
CA VAL A 608 6.43 -20.90 7.35
C VAL A 608 6.06 -21.71 8.58
N ALA A 609 6.93 -21.72 9.61
CA ALA A 609 6.66 -22.46 10.85
C ALA A 609 5.43 -21.90 11.58
N ALA A 610 5.20 -20.58 11.55
CA ALA A 610 4.04 -19.95 12.17
C ALA A 610 2.73 -20.35 11.48
N VAL A 611 2.68 -20.27 10.13
CA VAL A 611 1.49 -20.61 9.35
C VAL A 611 1.17 -22.10 9.47
N ALA A 612 2.16 -22.99 9.26
CA ALA A 612 1.96 -24.43 9.41
C ALA A 612 1.57 -24.82 10.83
N GLY A 613 2.21 -24.22 11.84
CA GLY A 613 1.93 -24.47 13.26
C GLY A 613 0.50 -24.06 13.66
N ALA A 614 -0.05 -22.98 13.10
CA ALA A 614 -1.44 -22.59 13.30
C ALA A 614 -2.43 -23.68 12.82
N ALA A 615 -2.06 -24.40 11.75
CA ALA A 615 -2.79 -25.55 11.21
C ALA A 615 -2.40 -26.89 11.88
N ARG A 616 -1.54 -26.87 12.92
CA ARG A 616 -0.99 -28.05 13.60
C ARG A 616 -0.15 -28.97 12.72
N LEU A 617 0.45 -28.40 11.68
CA LEU A 617 1.40 -29.08 10.82
C LEU A 617 2.84 -28.72 11.23
N THR A 618 3.75 -29.66 10.99
CA THR A 618 5.19 -29.43 11.17
C THR A 618 5.85 -29.55 9.81
N PRO A 619 6.48 -28.49 9.28
CA PRO A 619 7.22 -28.54 8.03
C PRO A 619 8.34 -29.59 8.12
N SER A 620 8.55 -30.34 7.05
CA SER A 620 9.59 -31.36 6.95
C SER A 620 10.39 -31.22 5.66
N PRO A 621 11.67 -31.59 5.63
CA PRO A 621 12.46 -31.59 4.40
C PRO A 621 11.86 -32.49 3.34
N THR A 622 11.87 -32.04 2.09
CA THR A 622 11.45 -32.85 0.93
C THR A 622 12.38 -34.04 0.74
N PRO A 623 11.85 -35.29 0.69
CA PRO A 623 12.68 -36.48 0.54
C PRO A 623 13.36 -36.53 -0.84
N TYR A 624 14.69 -36.53 -0.86
CA TYR A 624 15.51 -36.65 -2.09
C TYR A 624 15.38 -37.99 -2.75
N GLY A 625 15.19 -38.03 -4.08
CA GLY A 625 15.23 -39.22 -4.91
C GLY A 625 14.03 -40.15 -4.76
N GLU A 626 13.18 -39.96 -3.77
CA GLU A 626 11.96 -40.75 -3.55
C GLU A 626 10.87 -40.35 -4.56
N THR A 627 10.33 -41.40 -5.24
CA THR A 627 9.17 -41.20 -6.13
C THR A 627 7.89 -41.39 -5.33
N ARG A 628 7.07 -40.35 -5.29
CA ARG A 628 5.81 -40.33 -4.52
C ARG A 628 4.63 -39.99 -5.43
N ARG A 629 3.45 -40.50 -5.03
CA ARG A 629 2.22 -40.20 -5.75
C ARG A 629 1.22 -39.50 -4.82
N VAL A 630 0.72 -38.37 -5.32
CA VAL A 630 -0.33 -37.57 -4.67
C VAL A 630 -1.48 -37.39 -5.66
N GLY A 631 -2.54 -38.18 -5.52
CA GLY A 631 -3.63 -38.24 -6.50
C GLY A 631 -3.12 -38.62 -7.89
N ALA A 632 -3.34 -37.76 -8.88
CA ALA A 632 -2.87 -37.93 -10.24
C ALA A 632 -1.41 -37.46 -10.49
N VAL A 633 -0.79 -36.83 -9.49
CA VAL A 633 0.58 -36.30 -9.59
C VAL A 633 1.59 -37.30 -9.08
N THR A 634 2.62 -37.59 -9.87
CA THR A 634 3.81 -38.32 -9.43
C THR A 634 4.95 -37.31 -9.28
N LEU A 635 5.66 -37.31 -8.15
CA LEU A 635 6.70 -36.35 -7.79
C LEU A 635 8.02 -37.09 -7.46
N GLN A 636 9.13 -36.48 -7.85
CA GLN A 636 10.47 -36.90 -7.44
C GLN A 636 11.33 -35.66 -7.22
N ALA A 637 11.93 -35.51 -6.02
CA ALA A 637 12.90 -34.46 -5.77
C ALA A 637 14.27 -34.86 -6.35
N LEU A 638 14.80 -34.05 -7.24
CA LEU A 638 16.09 -34.25 -7.88
C LEU A 638 17.22 -33.44 -7.26
N TRP A 639 16.89 -32.44 -6.46
CA TRP A 639 17.82 -31.52 -5.78
C TRP A 639 17.18 -30.96 -4.50
N PRO A 640 17.93 -30.60 -3.46
CA PRO A 640 19.36 -30.81 -3.26
C PRO A 640 19.71 -32.25 -2.86
N PRO A 641 20.96 -32.72 -3.13
CA PRO A 641 21.36 -34.07 -2.76
C PRO A 641 21.57 -34.26 -1.26
N PRO A 642 21.56 -35.49 -0.74
CA PRO A 642 21.83 -35.74 0.67
C PRO A 642 23.18 -35.19 1.12
N GLY A 643 23.25 -34.55 2.27
CA GLY A 643 24.45 -33.90 2.79
C GLY A 643 24.64 -32.45 2.34
N ALA A 644 23.68 -31.86 1.63
CA ALA A 644 23.66 -30.43 1.37
C ALA A 644 23.61 -29.61 2.69
N PRO A 645 24.08 -28.35 2.70
CA PRO A 645 24.05 -27.50 3.90
C PRO A 645 22.64 -27.35 4.47
N THR A 646 22.53 -27.33 5.80
CA THR A 646 21.26 -27.09 6.52
C THR A 646 21.16 -25.70 7.12
N SER A 647 22.24 -24.91 7.04
CA SER A 647 22.30 -23.50 7.44
C SER A 647 23.13 -22.72 6.45
N GLY A 648 22.72 -21.49 6.14
CA GLY A 648 23.36 -20.64 5.16
C GLY A 648 23.99 -19.39 5.79
N PRO A 649 24.80 -18.66 5.01
CA PRO A 649 25.40 -17.40 5.43
C PRO A 649 24.43 -16.22 5.36
N GLY A 650 23.20 -16.40 4.88
CA GLY A 650 22.23 -15.31 4.70
C GLY A 650 22.50 -14.44 3.48
N ASP A 651 23.23 -14.95 2.48
CA ASP A 651 23.62 -14.19 1.28
C ASP A 651 22.61 -14.24 0.13
N GLY A 652 21.50 -14.96 0.30
CA GLY A 652 20.46 -15.17 -0.69
C GLY A 652 20.83 -16.18 -1.78
N SER A 653 22.01 -16.15 -2.34
CA SER A 653 22.46 -17.08 -3.41
C SER A 653 22.55 -18.53 -2.89
N THR A 654 23.04 -18.71 -1.66
CA THR A 654 23.08 -20.06 -1.04
C THR A 654 21.67 -20.63 -0.84
N ALA A 655 20.68 -19.80 -0.53
CA ALA A 655 19.29 -20.24 -0.43
C ALA A 655 18.73 -20.64 -1.79
N ASN A 656 19.00 -19.90 -2.84
CA ASN A 656 18.61 -20.21 -4.21
C ASN A 656 19.24 -21.54 -4.68
N GLU A 657 20.53 -21.73 -4.44
CA GLU A 657 21.23 -22.98 -4.77
C GLU A 657 20.65 -24.21 -4.05
N ALA A 658 20.05 -24.02 -2.88
CA ALA A 658 19.40 -25.07 -2.13
C ALA A 658 17.92 -25.25 -2.47
N SER A 659 17.41 -24.59 -3.54
CA SER A 659 16.03 -24.76 -4.00
C SER A 659 15.69 -26.21 -4.29
N VAL A 660 14.54 -26.68 -3.82
CA VAL A 660 14.04 -28.01 -4.16
C VAL A 660 13.68 -28.06 -5.65
N VAL A 661 14.35 -28.90 -6.42
CA VAL A 661 13.99 -29.16 -7.82
C VAL A 661 13.16 -30.43 -7.90
N LEU A 662 11.94 -30.30 -8.42
CA LEU A 662 10.98 -31.39 -8.56
C LEU A 662 10.79 -31.78 -10.02
N LEU A 663 10.89 -33.08 -10.29
CA LEU A 663 10.31 -33.66 -11.49
C LEU A 663 8.90 -34.14 -11.14
N ALA A 664 7.91 -33.52 -11.77
CA ALA A 664 6.52 -33.93 -11.66
C ALA A 664 6.05 -34.60 -12.94
N GLU A 665 5.17 -35.59 -12.82
CA GLU A 665 4.46 -36.18 -13.94
C GLU A 665 2.95 -36.14 -13.65
N VAL A 666 2.21 -35.52 -14.55
CA VAL A 666 0.75 -35.37 -14.45
C VAL A 666 0.14 -35.75 -15.80
N ARG A 667 -0.68 -36.81 -15.84
CA ARG A 667 -1.34 -37.28 -17.07
C ARG A 667 -0.34 -37.53 -18.23
N GLY A 668 0.86 -38.04 -17.92
CA GLY A 668 1.90 -38.31 -18.88
C GLY A 668 2.74 -37.13 -19.36
N VAL A 669 2.48 -35.92 -18.81
CA VAL A 669 3.28 -34.72 -19.07
C VAL A 669 4.36 -34.60 -17.99
N ARG A 670 5.62 -34.51 -18.41
CA ARG A 670 6.78 -34.34 -17.53
C ARG A 670 7.09 -32.86 -17.34
N ILE A 671 7.09 -32.43 -16.09
CA ILE A 671 7.21 -31.02 -15.68
C ILE A 671 8.41 -30.90 -14.76
N LEU A 672 9.36 -30.02 -15.07
CA LEU A 672 10.48 -29.71 -14.19
C LEU A 672 10.21 -28.36 -13.49
N LEU A 673 10.08 -28.41 -12.17
CA LEU A 673 9.92 -27.25 -11.30
C LEU A 673 11.25 -26.99 -10.61
N THR A 674 11.89 -25.90 -10.96
CA THR A 674 13.31 -25.65 -10.65
C THR A 674 13.53 -24.77 -9.43
N GLY A 675 12.48 -24.12 -8.91
CA GLY A 675 12.66 -23.02 -7.98
C GLY A 675 13.63 -21.97 -8.54
N ASP A 676 14.53 -21.50 -7.72
CA ASP A 676 15.50 -20.47 -8.07
C ASP A 676 16.94 -20.98 -8.17
N ILE A 677 17.10 -22.28 -8.44
CA ILE A 677 18.43 -22.90 -8.57
C ILE A 677 19.32 -22.10 -9.53
N GLU A 678 20.53 -21.76 -9.08
CA GLU A 678 21.51 -20.96 -9.81
C GLU A 678 22.45 -21.82 -10.66
N PRO A 679 23.35 -21.25 -11.49
CA PRO A 679 24.15 -22.00 -12.46
C PRO A 679 25.00 -23.13 -11.87
N GLU A 680 25.50 -23.00 -10.65
CA GLU A 680 26.32 -24.04 -10.01
C GLU A 680 25.48 -25.29 -9.71
N GLY A 681 24.30 -25.10 -9.13
CA GLY A 681 23.33 -26.15 -8.87
C GLY A 681 22.77 -26.76 -10.18
N GLN A 682 22.48 -25.93 -11.19
CA GLN A 682 22.03 -26.34 -12.50
C GLN A 682 23.06 -27.30 -13.15
N ALA A 683 24.35 -26.92 -13.14
CA ALA A 683 25.43 -27.73 -13.66
C ALA A 683 25.62 -29.01 -12.83
N ALA A 684 25.43 -28.97 -11.52
CA ALA A 684 25.50 -30.16 -10.66
C ALA A 684 24.35 -31.12 -10.94
N LEU A 685 23.12 -30.60 -11.09
CA LEU A 685 21.95 -31.39 -11.47
C LEU A 685 22.10 -32.02 -12.87
N ALA A 686 22.65 -31.29 -13.85
CA ALA A 686 22.96 -31.80 -15.16
C ALA A 686 23.90 -33.03 -15.11
N ARG A 687 24.89 -33.03 -14.22
CA ARG A 687 25.79 -34.18 -14.02
C ARG A 687 25.11 -35.35 -13.30
N ALA A 688 24.18 -35.04 -12.37
CA ALA A 688 23.45 -36.05 -11.60
C ALA A 688 22.40 -36.78 -12.46
N VAL A 689 21.76 -36.07 -13.39
CA VAL A 689 20.68 -36.59 -14.27
C VAL A 689 20.95 -36.15 -15.70
N PRO A 690 21.93 -36.74 -16.40
CA PRO A 690 22.46 -36.22 -17.68
C PRO A 690 21.46 -36.27 -18.85
N ASP A 691 20.54 -37.21 -18.87
CA ASP A 691 19.60 -37.42 -19.98
C ASP A 691 18.17 -36.96 -19.67
N LEU A 692 18.04 -36.02 -18.74
CA LEU A 692 16.74 -35.49 -18.35
C LEU A 692 16.11 -34.71 -19.53
N GLN A 693 14.92 -35.13 -19.95
CA GLN A 693 14.09 -34.41 -20.92
C GLN A 693 12.70 -34.17 -20.29
N VAL A 694 12.10 -33.04 -20.58
CA VAL A 694 10.80 -32.62 -19.99
C VAL A 694 9.92 -31.99 -21.06
N ASP A 695 8.61 -32.04 -20.88
CA ASP A 695 7.65 -31.36 -21.75
C ASP A 695 7.48 -29.89 -21.32
N VAL A 696 7.51 -29.63 -20.00
CA VAL A 696 7.30 -28.31 -19.39
C VAL A 696 8.47 -28.00 -18.47
N LEU A 697 9.02 -26.81 -18.62
CA LEU A 697 10.07 -26.26 -17.75
C LEU A 697 9.55 -25.00 -17.06
N LYS A 698 9.60 -24.94 -15.73
CA LYS A 698 9.63 -23.67 -15.04
C LYS A 698 11.04 -23.10 -15.16
N VAL A 699 11.18 -21.92 -15.77
CA VAL A 699 12.49 -21.29 -15.95
C VAL A 699 13.07 -20.90 -14.59
N PRO A 700 14.32 -21.31 -14.28
CA PRO A 700 14.90 -21.02 -12.96
C PRO A 700 14.97 -19.52 -12.66
N HIS A 701 14.79 -19.17 -11.39
CA HIS A 701 15.02 -17.84 -10.83
C HIS A 701 14.35 -16.73 -11.68
N HIS A 702 13.06 -16.92 -11.99
CA HIS A 702 12.20 -16.00 -12.74
C HIS A 702 12.78 -15.51 -14.09
N GLY A 703 13.66 -16.30 -14.72
CA GLY A 703 14.38 -15.90 -15.93
C GLY A 703 15.54 -14.94 -15.68
N SER A 704 16.24 -15.08 -14.54
CA SER A 704 17.51 -14.38 -14.26
C SER A 704 18.49 -14.54 -15.40
N ARG A 705 19.35 -13.54 -15.63
CA ARG A 705 20.42 -13.61 -16.65
C ARG A 705 21.50 -14.68 -16.38
N TYR A 706 21.56 -15.17 -15.16
CA TYR A 706 22.53 -16.16 -14.72
C TYR A 706 21.92 -17.55 -14.84
N GLN A 707 22.21 -18.25 -15.95
CA GLN A 707 21.69 -19.58 -16.28
C GLN A 707 22.81 -20.44 -16.83
N ASP A 708 22.69 -21.76 -16.65
CA ASP A 708 23.47 -22.76 -17.42
C ASP A 708 22.71 -23.06 -18.73
N GLU A 709 22.92 -22.22 -19.75
CA GLU A 709 22.25 -22.33 -21.04
C GLU A 709 22.36 -23.75 -21.67
N PRO A 710 23.56 -24.41 -21.70
CA PRO A 710 23.68 -25.78 -22.21
C PRO A 710 22.74 -26.76 -21.50
N TRP A 711 22.59 -26.65 -20.19
CA TRP A 711 21.68 -27.51 -19.45
C TRP A 711 20.23 -27.21 -19.80
N LEU A 712 19.79 -25.95 -19.81
CA LEU A 712 18.42 -25.59 -20.18
C LEU A 712 18.02 -26.11 -21.54
N LEU A 713 18.91 -26.02 -22.55
CA LEU A 713 18.68 -26.51 -23.89
C LEU A 713 18.67 -28.04 -23.96
N SER A 714 19.45 -28.74 -23.10
CA SER A 714 19.48 -30.19 -23.04
C SER A 714 18.17 -30.83 -22.58
N LEU A 715 17.36 -30.07 -21.76
CA LEU A 715 16.07 -30.50 -21.28
C LEU A 715 15.00 -30.61 -22.38
N ARG A 716 15.18 -29.93 -23.51
CA ARG A 716 14.29 -29.87 -24.68
C ARG A 716 12.82 -29.61 -24.35
N PRO A 717 12.50 -28.61 -23.53
CA PRO A 717 11.11 -28.34 -23.15
C PRO A 717 10.30 -27.89 -24.37
N ARG A 718 9.05 -28.34 -24.45
CA ARG A 718 8.06 -27.83 -25.42
C ARG A 718 7.50 -26.51 -24.99
N VAL A 719 7.30 -26.32 -23.63
CA VAL A 719 6.77 -25.13 -22.99
C VAL A 719 7.71 -24.71 -21.87
N ALA A 720 8.02 -23.42 -21.79
CA ALA A 720 8.72 -22.82 -20.67
C ALA A 720 7.79 -21.80 -19.98
N LEU A 721 7.61 -21.95 -18.68
CA LEU A 721 6.83 -21.08 -17.84
C LEU A 721 7.76 -20.14 -17.05
N VAL A 722 7.52 -18.85 -17.11
CA VAL A 722 8.26 -17.81 -16.39
C VAL A 722 7.32 -17.11 -15.46
N SER A 723 7.42 -17.38 -14.18
CA SER A 723 6.70 -16.63 -13.14
C SER A 723 7.47 -15.36 -12.83
N VAL A 724 6.91 -14.20 -13.11
CA VAL A 724 7.57 -12.89 -12.95
C VAL A 724 6.54 -11.80 -12.83
N GLY A 725 6.83 -10.77 -12.03
CA GLY A 725 5.94 -9.63 -11.84
C GLY A 725 6.19 -8.51 -12.86
N ALA A 726 5.12 -7.85 -13.29
CA ALA A 726 5.18 -6.73 -14.23
C ALA A 726 5.99 -5.52 -13.71
N ASP A 727 5.96 -5.30 -12.40
CA ASP A 727 6.61 -4.16 -11.72
C ASP A 727 7.90 -4.57 -10.99
N ASN A 728 8.62 -5.62 -11.46
CA ASN A 728 9.83 -6.05 -10.78
C ASN A 728 11.04 -5.16 -11.11
N ASP A 729 11.83 -4.84 -10.08
CA ASP A 729 13.06 -4.03 -10.17
C ASP A 729 14.32 -4.88 -10.41
N TYR A 730 14.20 -6.20 -10.57
CA TYR A 730 15.32 -7.13 -10.71
C TYR A 730 15.83 -7.23 -12.14
N GLY A 731 15.05 -6.72 -13.11
CA GLY A 731 15.33 -6.85 -14.54
C GLY A 731 15.10 -8.27 -15.06
N HIS A 732 14.20 -9.01 -14.43
CA HIS A 732 13.71 -10.31 -14.87
C HIS A 732 12.42 -10.16 -15.71
N PRO A 733 12.18 -11.06 -16.69
CA PRO A 733 13.14 -12.01 -17.21
C PRO A 733 14.17 -11.34 -18.12
N ALA A 734 15.41 -11.81 -18.09
CA ALA A 734 16.45 -11.32 -19.00
C ALA A 734 16.33 -11.97 -20.36
N GLY A 735 16.46 -11.20 -21.45
CA GLY A 735 16.44 -11.75 -22.81
C GLY A 735 17.45 -12.88 -23.01
N ALA A 736 18.64 -12.76 -22.43
CA ALA A 736 19.67 -13.78 -22.46
C ALA A 736 19.26 -15.15 -21.88
N ALA A 737 18.25 -15.19 -20.99
CA ALA A 737 17.74 -16.44 -20.45
C ALA A 737 16.66 -17.07 -21.35
N LEU A 738 15.89 -16.27 -22.09
CA LEU A 738 14.73 -16.72 -22.86
C LEU A 738 15.01 -16.93 -24.33
N GLU A 739 15.81 -16.05 -24.97
CA GLU A 739 16.11 -16.10 -26.39
C GLU A 739 16.68 -17.46 -26.86
N PRO A 740 17.58 -18.15 -26.09
CA PRO A 740 18.06 -19.46 -26.49
C PRO A 740 16.96 -20.55 -26.52
N LEU A 741 16.02 -20.50 -25.55
CA LEU A 741 14.90 -21.43 -25.49
C LEU A 741 13.92 -21.20 -26.65
N GLU A 742 13.61 -19.94 -26.95
CA GLU A 742 12.76 -19.57 -28.09
C GLU A 742 13.42 -19.97 -29.42
N ALA A 743 14.72 -19.75 -29.58
CA ALA A 743 15.48 -20.14 -30.75
C ALA A 743 15.52 -21.66 -30.95
N ALA A 744 15.47 -22.42 -29.86
CA ALA A 744 15.35 -23.88 -29.88
C ALA A 744 13.93 -24.40 -30.19
N GLY A 745 12.95 -23.49 -30.31
CA GLY A 745 11.54 -23.82 -30.61
C GLY A 745 10.66 -24.06 -29.38
N THR A 746 11.13 -23.72 -28.18
CA THR A 746 10.34 -23.77 -26.95
C THR A 746 9.33 -22.62 -26.95
N ARG A 747 8.08 -22.90 -26.61
CA ARG A 747 7.07 -21.85 -26.39
C ARG A 747 7.24 -21.25 -25.00
N VAL A 748 7.71 -20.01 -24.93
CA VAL A 748 7.88 -19.27 -23.68
C VAL A 748 6.60 -18.51 -23.35
N LEU A 749 6.12 -18.64 -22.11
CA LEU A 749 4.98 -17.91 -21.55
C LEU A 749 5.41 -17.22 -20.27
N ARG A 750 4.84 -16.01 -20.01
CA ARG A 750 5.24 -15.14 -18.92
C ARG A 750 4.02 -14.65 -18.15
N THR A 751 4.04 -14.76 -16.82
CA THR A 751 2.90 -14.28 -15.98
C THR A 751 2.70 -12.78 -16.04
N ASP A 752 3.76 -11.97 -16.20
CA ASP A 752 3.67 -10.51 -16.32
C ASP A 752 3.00 -9.99 -17.60
N LEU A 753 2.91 -10.84 -18.63
CA LEU A 753 2.29 -10.50 -19.91
C LEU A 753 0.97 -11.25 -20.15
N ASP A 754 0.89 -12.48 -19.68
CA ASP A 754 -0.14 -13.44 -20.06
C ASP A 754 -1.07 -13.82 -18.89
N GLY A 755 -0.83 -13.30 -17.68
CA GLY A 755 -1.58 -13.64 -16.46
C GLY A 755 -1.34 -15.07 -15.98
N ASP A 756 -2.37 -15.78 -15.49
CA ASP A 756 -2.22 -17.19 -15.10
C ASP A 756 -1.95 -18.08 -16.32
N LEU A 757 -0.92 -18.93 -16.24
CA LEU A 757 -0.45 -19.77 -17.33
C LEU A 757 -0.82 -21.24 -17.10
N ALA A 758 -1.82 -21.74 -17.81
CA ALA A 758 -2.22 -23.15 -17.74
C ALA A 758 -1.58 -23.98 -18.87
N VAL A 759 -1.02 -25.12 -18.49
CA VAL A 759 -0.66 -26.18 -19.44
C VAL A 759 -1.72 -27.26 -19.39
N VAL A 760 -2.22 -27.66 -20.54
CA VAL A 760 -3.24 -28.71 -20.69
C VAL A 760 -2.68 -29.89 -21.45
N SER A 761 -3.14 -31.09 -21.10
CA SER A 761 -2.81 -32.33 -21.81
C SER A 761 -4.03 -32.89 -22.52
N ASP A 762 -3.92 -33.13 -23.82
CA ASP A 762 -4.92 -33.80 -24.61
C ASP A 762 -4.27 -34.98 -25.35
N GLY A 763 -4.43 -36.22 -24.82
CA GLY A 763 -3.91 -37.43 -25.41
C GLY A 763 -2.37 -37.53 -25.56
N GLY A 764 -1.61 -36.73 -24.77
CA GLY A 764 -0.12 -36.67 -24.82
C GLY A 764 0.41 -35.45 -25.56
N ASP A 765 -0.45 -34.67 -26.19
CA ASP A 765 -0.08 -33.34 -26.68
C ASP A 765 -0.20 -32.29 -25.57
N VAL A 766 0.75 -31.34 -25.59
CA VAL A 766 0.80 -30.24 -24.64
C VAL A 766 0.32 -28.97 -25.33
N ALA A 767 -0.74 -28.35 -24.79
CA ALA A 767 -1.24 -27.04 -25.20
C ALA A 767 -1.21 -26.07 -24.03
N THR A 768 -1.36 -24.79 -24.31
CA THR A 768 -1.30 -23.73 -23.29
C THR A 768 -2.51 -22.81 -23.40
N VAL A 769 -3.04 -22.41 -22.25
CA VAL A 769 -4.13 -21.45 -22.11
C VAL A 769 -3.71 -20.40 -21.09
N THR A 770 -4.01 -19.15 -21.33
CA THR A 770 -3.70 -18.02 -20.44
C THR A 770 -4.99 -17.36 -19.97
N HIS A 771 -4.94 -16.71 -18.77
CA HIS A 771 -6.12 -16.10 -18.16
C HIS A 771 -5.81 -14.71 -17.60
#